data_10549d22d54094943cd1029865ad86c0
#
_entry.id   10549d22d54094943cd1029865ad86c0
#
_cell.length_a   1.000
_cell.length_b   1.000
_cell.length_c   1.000
_cell.angle_alpha   90.00
_cell.angle_beta   90.00
_cell.angle_gamma   90.00
#
_symmetry.space_group_name_H-M   'P 1'
#
loop_
_entity.id
_entity.type
_entity.pdbx_description
1 polymer ?
#
loop_
_entity_poly.entity_id
_entity_poly.type
_entity_poly.pdbx_seq_one_letter_code
_entity_poly.pdbx_strand_id
1 'polypeptide(L)'
;MAPPAKSANQRREESKRSLPTRRKSRIVPFPQKETILTHREELDAVSHSRGGKVSLSPSASQPPLEKLIGSLNLLLSEMLELEASGLIHTTQVQLSHQASARNLVDYLALRRRDIRQLQSDLASLGLSSLGRTEPHVQSSLVTVLNVLHKLAGSTATVSASTAVPQFGQGADLLEKNTNILLGDAPANRHVRIMVTMPAEAATNYELVRDLLSQGMDCMRINCAHDGPETWSAMIRNLRRAEKETNKRCKVAMDLAGPKLRTGSIEPGPAVLKYRPHRDAFGHITSPARIWLTSDSDPEVASEPADAVIPIPSPGLGRLRLRDRLHFTDARGAPRSMIIKGVKGKNRWAEAVRTAYVFEGMMLEVRRPVSKGKRAYIQRTRVGPISPRKQTLRLNLGDTLLLTRSLDPGRPSQRDSQENLITPAQISVSLPEFFDGVKAGEPIWLDDGMIGGIIRTVTPDQVRVEITQARPGGEKLGAEKGINVPESHLRLSSLTGQDLKVLPFVVKNADIVSYSFVRTEADVLDLQSHLAKLGGKKLGIILKIETREGFDHLPRLLLALMRSRAIGIMIARGDLAVECGYQRLAEVQEEILWVCEAAHVPVVWATQVLESLAKNGIPSRSEVTDAAMGERAECVMLNKGRYTVTAVRILSDILERMQPHHEKKNSLLRKLHLAVVF
;
A
#
# COMPACT_ATOMS: atom_id res chain seq x y z
N MET A 1 -17.11 -67.35 28.24
CA MET A 1 -17.03 -66.86 29.63
C MET A 1 -16.51 -65.44 29.58
N ALA A 2 -17.38 -64.45 29.79
CA ALA A 2 -17.07 -63.05 29.85
C ALA A 2 -16.80 -62.64 31.33
N PRO A 3 -15.83 -61.77 31.62
CA PRO A 3 -15.62 -61.25 32.98
C PRO A 3 -16.58 -60.13 33.31
N PRO A 4 -16.89 -59.90 34.62
CA PRO A 4 -17.97 -59.05 35.07
C PRO A 4 -17.66 -57.54 35.02
N ALA A 5 -18.70 -56.75 34.83
CA ALA A 5 -18.70 -55.28 34.80
C ALA A 5 -18.32 -54.67 36.16
N LYS A 6 -17.35 -53.76 36.18
CA LYS A 6 -16.99 -52.93 37.35
C LYS A 6 -17.99 -51.80 37.56
N SER A 7 -18.32 -51.54 38.82
CA SER A 7 -19.34 -50.60 39.28
C SER A 7 -18.97 -49.12 39.07
N ALA A 8 -20.00 -48.26 39.00
CA ALA A 8 -19.95 -46.84 38.65
C ALA A 8 -19.11 -45.94 39.60
N ASN A 9 -18.63 -46.42 40.73
CA ASN A 9 -17.87 -45.62 41.71
C ASN A 9 -16.35 -45.59 41.47
N GLN A 10 -15.79 -46.47 40.65
CA GLN A 10 -14.36 -46.47 40.34
C GLN A 10 -13.98 -45.56 39.15
N ARG A 11 -14.95 -45.03 38.44
CA ARG A 11 -14.70 -44.09 37.33
C ARG A 11 -14.58 -42.61 37.73
N ARG A 12 -14.76 -42.26 39.04
CA ARG A 12 -14.65 -40.88 39.55
C ARG A 12 -13.28 -40.50 40.09
N GLU A 13 -12.38 -41.40 40.32
CA GLU A 13 -11.04 -41.11 40.87
C GLU A 13 -9.89 -41.06 39.83
N GLU A 14 -10.05 -41.62 38.64
CA GLU A 14 -9.02 -41.59 37.59
C GLU A 14 -9.10 -40.34 36.65
N SER A 15 -10.08 -39.45 36.84
CA SER A 15 -10.27 -38.22 36.06
C SER A 15 -9.58 -36.97 36.65
N LYS A 16 -8.73 -37.12 37.67
CA LYS A 16 -8.05 -36.00 38.37
C LYS A 16 -6.53 -35.98 38.22
N ARG A 17 -5.96 -36.43 37.12
CA ARG A 17 -4.54 -36.19 36.88
C ARG A 17 -4.30 -35.76 35.42
N SER A 18 -3.68 -34.57 35.32
CA SER A 18 -3.07 -33.92 34.16
C SER A 18 -3.90 -32.85 33.41
N LEU A 19 -3.96 -31.67 34.01
CA LEU A 19 -4.01 -30.42 33.28
C LEU A 19 -2.67 -29.70 33.48
N PRO A 20 -2.00 -29.18 32.42
CA PRO A 20 -0.75 -28.46 32.58
C PRO A 20 -1.00 -27.10 33.21
N THR A 21 -0.26 -26.81 34.27
CA THR A 21 -0.24 -25.55 35.01
C THR A 21 0.06 -24.37 34.06
N ARG A 22 -0.86 -23.44 33.97
CA ARG A 22 -0.62 -22.10 33.42
C ARG A 22 0.53 -21.44 34.19
N ARG A 23 1.64 -21.15 33.49
CA ARG A 23 2.68 -20.23 33.96
C ARG A 23 2.02 -18.87 34.21
N LYS A 24 1.94 -18.48 35.48
CA LYS A 24 1.63 -17.11 35.88
C LYS A 24 2.77 -16.22 35.40
N SER A 25 2.48 -15.30 34.48
CA SER A 25 3.35 -14.17 34.18
C SER A 25 3.53 -13.37 35.46
N ARG A 26 4.75 -13.24 35.94
CA ARG A 26 5.12 -12.31 37.01
C ARG A 26 4.89 -10.90 36.46
N ILE A 27 3.87 -10.23 36.96
CA ILE A 27 3.74 -8.77 36.86
C ILE A 27 4.77 -8.22 37.83
N VAL A 28 5.77 -7.52 37.31
CA VAL A 28 6.69 -6.72 38.10
C VAL A 28 5.90 -5.50 38.55
N PRO A 29 5.77 -5.24 39.85
CA PRO A 29 5.08 -4.04 40.32
C PRO A 29 5.93 -2.80 40.03
N PHE A 30 5.31 -1.75 39.48
CA PHE A 30 5.88 -0.41 39.43
C PHE A 30 6.23 0.07 40.84
N PRO A 31 7.37 0.76 41.05
CA PRO A 31 7.72 1.31 42.36
C PRO A 31 6.68 2.36 42.77
N GLN A 32 6.19 2.21 43.99
CA GLN A 32 5.26 3.15 44.60
C GLN A 32 5.96 4.45 45.02
N LYS A 33 5.18 5.49 45.07
CA LYS A 33 5.39 6.89 45.42
C LYS A 33 6.19 7.14 46.71
N GLU A 34 7.49 7.01 46.74
CA GLU A 34 8.27 7.49 47.89
C GLU A 34 9.52 8.32 47.51
N THR A 35 9.75 8.64 46.26
CA THR A 35 10.95 9.38 45.84
C THR A 35 10.63 10.82 45.36
N ILE A 36 9.42 11.34 45.59
CA ILE A 36 9.05 12.69 45.09
C ILE A 36 9.13 13.75 46.23
N LEU A 37 9.35 13.36 47.47
CA LEU A 37 9.42 14.33 48.60
C LEU A 37 10.81 14.87 48.92
N THR A 38 11.89 14.28 48.39
CA THR A 38 13.26 14.76 48.65
C THR A 38 13.75 15.85 47.68
N HIS A 39 13.08 16.09 46.58
CA HIS A 39 13.46 17.15 45.63
C HIS A 39 12.83 18.52 45.91
N ARG A 40 11.89 18.61 46.83
CA ARG A 40 11.25 19.89 47.19
C ARG A 40 12.04 20.68 48.23
N GLU A 41 12.79 20.00 49.07
CA GLU A 41 13.68 20.68 50.06
C GLU A 41 14.97 21.21 49.43
N GLU A 42 15.47 20.65 48.33
CA GLU A 42 16.63 21.19 47.61
C GLU A 42 16.32 22.44 46.76
N LEU A 43 15.08 22.66 46.35
CA LEU A 43 14.69 23.84 45.57
C LEU A 43 14.44 25.08 46.43
N ASP A 44 14.04 24.93 47.70
CA ASP A 44 13.87 26.06 48.61
C ASP A 44 15.18 26.55 49.21
N ALA A 45 16.27 25.77 49.18
CA ALA A 45 17.60 26.18 49.63
C ALA A 45 18.35 27.07 48.62
N VAL A 46 17.91 27.10 47.35
CA VAL A 46 18.55 27.87 46.26
C VAL A 46 18.04 29.31 46.18
N SER A 47 16.94 29.66 46.85
CA SER A 47 16.32 30.99 46.75
C SER A 47 16.94 32.08 47.67
N HIS A 48 17.93 31.76 48.53
CA HIS A 48 18.49 32.70 49.51
C HIS A 48 19.98 32.96 49.44
N SER A 49 20.68 32.63 48.33
CA SER A 49 22.08 33.08 48.15
C SER A 49 22.19 34.09 47.00
N ARG A 50 22.09 35.36 47.34
CA ARG A 50 22.54 36.44 46.45
C ARG A 50 24.04 36.32 46.25
N GLY A 51 24.51 36.17 44.98
CA GLY A 51 25.89 36.44 44.61
C GLY A 51 26.82 35.23 44.46
N GLY A 52 26.32 34.08 44.03
CA GLY A 52 27.20 32.99 43.60
C GLY A 52 27.58 33.13 42.13
N LYS A 53 28.85 33.37 41.83
CA LYS A 53 29.42 33.14 40.49
C LYS A 53 29.08 31.70 40.12
N VAL A 54 28.37 31.52 39.03
CA VAL A 54 28.19 30.21 38.41
C VAL A 54 29.58 29.71 38.03
N SER A 55 30.17 28.83 38.83
CA SER A 55 31.34 28.10 38.44
C SER A 55 30.94 27.08 37.42
N LEU A 56 31.14 27.40 36.16
CA LEU A 56 31.08 26.43 35.08
C LEU A 56 32.12 25.35 35.39
N SER A 57 31.70 24.11 35.59
CA SER A 57 32.56 22.93 35.57
C SER A 57 33.44 23.00 34.32
N PRO A 58 34.66 22.44 34.30
CA PRO A 58 35.52 22.53 33.13
C PRO A 58 34.77 21.99 31.93
N SER A 59 34.42 22.89 31.03
CA SER A 59 33.73 22.60 29.80
C SER A 59 34.54 21.57 28.99
N ALA A 60 33.89 20.55 28.46
CA ALA A 60 34.43 19.85 27.30
C ALA A 60 34.98 20.92 26.37
N SER A 61 36.30 20.87 26.05
CA SER A 61 37.00 21.91 25.29
C SER A 61 36.20 22.22 24.03
N GLN A 62 35.77 23.48 23.90
CA GLN A 62 35.05 23.93 22.71
C GLN A 62 35.90 23.60 21.48
N PRO A 63 35.30 23.11 20.40
CA PRO A 63 36.02 22.76 19.19
C PRO A 63 36.73 24.01 18.64
N PRO A 64 37.98 23.92 18.17
CA PRO A 64 38.69 25.05 17.61
C PRO A 64 37.91 25.64 16.43
N LEU A 65 37.62 26.93 16.44
CA LEU A 65 36.87 27.61 15.35
C LEU A 65 37.51 27.39 13.98
N GLU A 66 38.87 27.40 13.93
CA GLU A 66 39.60 27.12 12.69
C GLU A 66 39.30 25.75 12.09
N LYS A 67 39.13 24.70 12.92
CA LYS A 67 38.77 23.37 12.47
C LYS A 67 37.39 23.36 11.85
N LEU A 68 36.41 24.05 12.44
CA LEU A 68 35.06 24.16 11.92
C LEU A 68 35.02 24.92 10.59
N ILE A 69 35.75 26.06 10.53
CA ILE A 69 35.91 26.85 9.30
C ILE A 69 36.53 25.99 8.19
N GLY A 70 37.59 25.24 8.50
CA GLY A 70 38.24 24.32 7.56
C GLY A 70 37.30 23.24 7.05
N SER A 71 36.52 22.66 7.94
CA SER A 71 35.53 21.61 7.57
C SER A 71 34.43 22.13 6.63
N LEU A 72 33.89 23.33 6.90
CA LEU A 72 32.86 23.94 6.05
C LEU A 72 33.44 24.38 4.70
N ASN A 73 34.63 24.92 4.65
CA ASN A 73 35.30 25.27 3.39
C ASN A 73 35.55 24.04 2.52
N LEU A 74 35.96 22.90 3.13
CA LEU A 74 36.12 21.64 2.41
C LEU A 74 34.79 21.17 1.79
N LEU A 75 33.71 21.23 2.55
CA LEU A 75 32.38 20.87 2.03
C LEU A 75 31.97 21.76 0.86
N LEU A 76 32.16 23.06 0.95
CA LEU A 76 31.87 24.01 -0.13
C LEU A 76 32.73 23.75 -1.37
N SER A 77 34.03 23.43 -1.21
CA SER A 77 34.89 23.06 -2.34
C SER A 77 34.40 21.80 -3.05
N GLU A 78 34.02 20.77 -2.30
CA GLU A 78 33.47 19.52 -2.87
C GLU A 78 32.15 19.75 -3.61
N MET A 79 31.30 20.65 -3.15
CA MET A 79 30.06 21.03 -3.87
C MET A 79 30.40 21.67 -5.23
N LEU A 80 31.35 22.64 -5.24
CA LEU A 80 31.76 23.29 -6.48
C LEU A 80 32.46 22.33 -7.47
N GLU A 81 33.26 21.40 -6.97
CA GLU A 81 33.86 20.35 -7.80
C GLU A 81 32.82 19.44 -8.41
N LEU A 82 31.80 19.05 -7.64
CA LEU A 82 30.71 18.20 -8.13
C LEU A 82 29.83 18.93 -9.14
N GLU A 83 29.54 20.22 -8.94
CA GLU A 83 28.87 21.05 -9.95
C GLU A 83 29.67 21.12 -11.26
N ALA A 84 30.98 21.31 -11.14
CA ALA A 84 31.88 21.42 -12.28
C ALA A 84 32.07 20.09 -13.03
N SER A 85 31.80 18.94 -12.42
CA SER A 85 31.96 17.61 -13.02
C SER A 85 31.00 17.30 -14.18
N GLY A 86 30.07 18.21 -14.48
CA GLY A 86 29.12 18.05 -15.58
C GLY A 86 27.95 17.09 -15.29
N LEU A 87 27.76 16.67 -14.05
CA LEU A 87 26.60 15.87 -13.61
C LEU A 87 25.28 16.56 -13.92
N ILE A 88 25.27 17.90 -13.92
CA ILE A 88 24.13 18.70 -14.35
C ILE A 88 24.40 19.18 -15.77
N HIS A 89 23.76 18.53 -16.75
CA HIS A 89 23.63 19.13 -18.06
C HIS A 89 22.58 20.24 -17.98
N THR A 90 22.98 21.41 -17.44
CA THR A 90 22.11 22.56 -17.20
C THR A 90 21.32 23.01 -18.42
N THR A 91 21.85 22.74 -19.63
CA THR A 91 21.18 23.02 -20.91
C THR A 91 19.94 22.14 -21.16
N GLN A 92 19.80 21.04 -20.43
CA GLN A 92 18.70 20.09 -20.62
C GLN A 92 17.62 20.21 -19.52
N VAL A 93 17.95 20.84 -18.38
CA VAL A 93 17.02 21.10 -17.26
C VAL A 93 16.17 22.34 -17.59
N GLN A 94 14.87 22.28 -17.31
CA GLN A 94 13.98 23.45 -17.43
C GLN A 94 14.50 24.63 -16.58
N LEU A 95 14.40 25.86 -17.11
CA LEU A 95 14.83 27.07 -16.39
C LEU A 95 14.24 27.16 -14.98
N SER A 96 12.98 26.75 -14.80
CA SER A 96 12.30 26.73 -13.50
C SER A 96 12.91 25.75 -12.49
N HIS A 97 13.68 24.77 -12.93
CA HIS A 97 14.27 23.74 -12.07
C HIS A 97 15.81 23.85 -11.94
N GLN A 98 16.45 24.81 -12.59
CA GLN A 98 17.91 24.91 -12.55
C GLN A 98 18.47 25.14 -11.15
N ALA A 99 17.85 26.03 -10.37
CA ALA A 99 18.23 26.26 -8.97
C ALA A 99 18.02 24.99 -8.11
N SER A 100 16.93 24.27 -8.35
CA SER A 100 16.61 23.01 -7.67
C SER A 100 17.60 21.90 -8.02
N ALA A 101 18.03 21.80 -9.29
CA ALA A 101 19.02 20.82 -9.71
C ALA A 101 20.39 21.07 -9.07
N ARG A 102 20.82 22.33 -8.96
CA ARG A 102 22.06 22.70 -8.26
C ARG A 102 21.98 22.36 -6.78
N ASN A 103 20.91 22.79 -6.09
CA ASN A 103 20.74 22.48 -4.68
C ASN A 103 20.67 20.96 -4.40
N LEU A 104 20.09 20.16 -5.30
CA LEU A 104 20.14 18.70 -5.21
C LEU A 104 21.57 18.18 -5.26
N VAL A 105 22.40 18.69 -6.18
CA VAL A 105 23.82 18.29 -6.30
C VAL A 105 24.63 18.71 -5.08
N ASP A 106 24.41 19.92 -4.55
CA ASP A 106 25.01 20.39 -3.31
C ASP A 106 24.62 19.49 -2.13
N TYR A 107 23.35 19.09 -2.04
CA TYR A 107 22.88 18.16 -1.02
C TYR A 107 23.54 16.79 -1.13
N LEU A 108 23.68 16.25 -2.34
CA LEU A 108 24.36 14.97 -2.56
C LEU A 108 25.85 15.05 -2.19
N ALA A 109 26.53 16.18 -2.48
CA ALA A 109 27.91 16.40 -2.04
C ALA A 109 28.00 16.40 -0.51
N LEU A 110 27.14 17.17 0.17
CA LEU A 110 27.06 17.22 1.64
C LEU A 110 26.86 15.82 2.26
N ARG A 111 25.99 15.00 1.66
CA ARG A 111 25.60 13.68 2.20
C ARG A 111 26.59 12.56 1.85
N ARG A 112 27.66 12.84 1.10
CA ARG A 112 28.78 11.88 0.88
C ARG A 112 29.63 11.68 2.13
N ARG A 113 29.59 12.61 3.07
CA ARG A 113 30.36 12.55 4.31
C ARG A 113 29.45 12.34 5.53
N ASP A 114 30.00 11.67 6.53
CA ASP A 114 29.40 11.68 7.87
C ASP A 114 29.76 13.01 8.57
N ILE A 115 28.78 13.89 8.68
CA ILE A 115 28.95 15.21 9.30
C ILE A 115 28.37 15.29 10.72
N ARG A 116 28.00 14.15 11.35
CA ARG A 116 27.38 14.16 12.70
C ARG A 116 28.25 14.82 13.75
N GLN A 117 29.60 14.66 13.69
CA GLN A 117 30.51 15.35 14.61
C GLN A 117 30.49 16.86 14.37
N LEU A 118 30.56 17.31 13.11
CA LEU A 118 30.43 18.72 12.75
C LEU A 118 29.09 19.31 13.23
N GLN A 119 27.99 18.58 13.09
CA GLN A 119 26.69 19.00 13.60
C GLN A 119 26.68 19.20 15.11
N SER A 120 27.29 18.26 15.87
CA SER A 120 27.42 18.34 17.32
C SER A 120 28.29 19.52 17.74
N ASP A 121 29.41 19.73 17.06
CA ASP A 121 30.38 20.81 17.35
C ASP A 121 29.73 22.19 17.08
N LEU A 122 29.03 22.37 15.97
CA LEU A 122 28.27 23.59 15.67
C LEU A 122 27.18 23.87 16.70
N ALA A 123 26.39 22.83 17.06
CA ALA A 123 25.34 22.96 18.08
C ALA A 123 25.90 23.35 19.45
N SER A 124 27.09 22.87 19.83
CA SER A 124 27.74 23.24 21.10
C SER A 124 28.11 24.73 21.19
N LEU A 125 28.27 25.40 20.05
CA LEU A 125 28.47 26.84 19.93
C LEU A 125 27.16 27.64 19.82
N GLY A 126 25.99 26.98 19.90
CA GLY A 126 24.68 27.60 19.68
C GLY A 126 24.40 27.96 18.21
N LEU A 127 25.17 27.41 17.28
CA LEU A 127 24.99 27.64 15.86
C LEU A 127 24.04 26.59 15.24
N SER A 128 23.57 26.87 14.00
CA SER A 128 22.81 25.90 13.24
C SER A 128 23.61 24.61 13.05
N SER A 129 23.03 23.48 13.45
CA SER A 129 23.59 22.14 13.23
C SER A 129 23.46 21.63 11.78
N LEU A 130 23.11 22.46 10.82
CA LEU A 130 22.85 22.10 9.42
C LEU A 130 21.75 21.05 9.25
N GLY A 131 20.94 20.80 10.28
CA GLY A 131 19.86 19.80 10.26
C GLY A 131 18.63 20.20 9.47
N ARG A 132 18.62 21.41 8.88
CA ARG A 132 17.50 22.00 8.11
C ARG A 132 17.99 22.60 6.80
N THR A 133 19.00 22.00 6.18
CA THR A 133 19.68 22.57 5.01
C THR A 133 19.10 22.09 3.68
N GLU A 134 18.28 21.04 3.66
CA GLU A 134 17.79 20.43 2.44
C GLU A 134 17.29 21.45 1.40
N PRO A 135 16.42 22.43 1.75
CA PRO A 135 15.91 23.36 0.74
C PRO A 135 16.91 24.43 0.25
N HIS A 136 18.07 24.61 0.92
CA HIS A 136 18.99 25.71 0.65
C HIS A 136 20.41 25.43 1.17
N VAL A 137 21.02 24.35 0.67
CA VAL A 137 22.28 23.77 1.21
C VAL A 137 23.42 24.77 1.25
N GLN A 138 23.82 25.30 0.10
CA GLN A 138 24.96 26.20 0.00
C GLN A 138 24.77 27.48 0.83
N SER A 139 23.57 28.08 0.78
CA SER A 139 23.22 29.27 1.56
C SER A 139 23.36 29.05 3.06
N SER A 140 22.92 27.87 3.55
CA SER A 140 23.06 27.51 4.98
C SER A 140 24.51 27.38 5.41
N LEU A 141 25.34 26.68 4.63
CA LEU A 141 26.75 26.49 4.94
C LEU A 141 27.50 27.84 4.95
N VAL A 142 27.27 28.68 3.94
CA VAL A 142 27.87 30.01 3.82
C VAL A 142 27.45 30.91 4.99
N THR A 143 26.19 30.86 5.40
CA THR A 143 25.72 31.67 6.54
C THR A 143 26.41 31.25 7.82
N VAL A 144 26.51 29.96 8.13
CA VAL A 144 27.22 29.44 9.32
C VAL A 144 28.73 29.79 9.26
N LEU A 145 29.36 29.63 8.09
CA LEU A 145 30.76 29.96 7.88
C LEU A 145 31.05 31.44 8.14
N ASN A 146 30.20 32.35 7.67
CA ASN A 146 30.33 33.78 7.90
C ASN A 146 30.18 34.13 9.40
N VAL A 147 29.31 33.43 10.14
CA VAL A 147 29.21 33.61 11.59
C VAL A 147 30.47 33.13 12.29
N LEU A 148 31.04 31.98 11.89
CA LEU A 148 32.29 31.46 12.44
C LEU A 148 33.48 32.41 12.17
N HIS A 149 33.58 33.00 10.96
CA HIS A 149 34.60 34.00 10.66
C HIS A 149 34.51 35.22 11.60
N LYS A 150 33.28 35.73 11.82
CA LYS A 150 33.09 36.85 12.78
C LYS A 150 33.46 36.45 14.20
N LEU A 151 33.14 35.25 14.66
CA LEU A 151 33.51 34.75 15.98
C LEU A 151 35.02 34.59 16.12
N ALA A 152 35.73 34.25 15.03
CA ALA A 152 37.19 34.16 14.98
C ALA A 152 37.87 35.53 14.80
N GLY A 153 37.15 36.65 14.80
CA GLY A 153 37.70 38.00 14.58
C GLY A 153 38.13 38.28 13.15
N SER A 154 37.74 37.45 12.19
CA SER A 154 38.07 37.62 10.77
C SER A 154 37.06 38.52 10.06
N THR A 155 37.52 39.36 9.15
CA THR A 155 36.71 40.18 8.24
C THR A 155 36.36 39.47 6.94
N ALA A 156 36.82 38.24 6.78
CA ALA A 156 36.52 37.44 5.59
C ALA A 156 35.00 37.17 5.49
N THR A 157 34.46 37.42 4.32
CA THR A 157 33.05 37.10 3.98
C THR A 157 33.01 36.22 2.75
N VAL A 158 32.21 35.17 2.83
CA VAL A 158 31.93 34.26 1.71
C VAL A 158 30.52 34.56 1.24
N SER A 159 30.28 34.54 -0.06
CA SER A 159 28.92 34.71 -0.65
C SER A 159 28.47 33.41 -1.30
N ALA A 160 27.23 33.02 -1.04
CA ALA A 160 26.60 31.94 -1.77
C ALA A 160 26.37 32.39 -3.22
N SER A 161 26.36 31.43 -4.14
CA SER A 161 26.00 31.71 -5.52
C SER A 161 24.56 32.24 -5.59
N THR A 162 24.32 33.24 -6.44
CA THR A 162 22.97 33.75 -6.73
C THR A 162 22.13 32.72 -7.52
N ALA A 163 22.76 31.66 -8.04
CA ALA A 163 22.13 30.62 -8.83
C ALA A 163 21.56 29.47 -7.97
N VAL A 164 21.78 29.49 -6.63
CA VAL A 164 21.22 28.52 -5.69
C VAL A 164 20.17 29.18 -4.80
N PRO A 165 19.22 28.40 -4.24
CA PRO A 165 18.18 28.94 -3.37
C PRO A 165 18.77 29.56 -2.10
N GLN A 166 18.28 30.76 -1.74
CA GLN A 166 18.55 31.37 -0.46
C GLN A 166 17.58 30.84 0.60
N PHE A 167 17.83 31.18 1.88
CA PHE A 167 16.95 30.80 2.98
C PHE A 167 15.50 31.22 2.72
N GLY A 168 14.55 30.31 2.85
CA GLY A 168 13.12 30.50 2.53
C GLY A 168 12.75 30.22 1.07
N GLN A 169 13.62 30.56 0.11
CA GLN A 169 13.31 30.38 -1.33
C GLN A 169 13.10 28.91 -1.72
N GLY A 170 13.77 27.97 -1.04
CA GLY A 170 13.57 26.55 -1.32
C GLY A 170 12.17 26.05 -0.96
N ALA A 171 11.60 26.53 0.15
CA ALA A 171 10.22 26.22 0.53
C ALA A 171 9.23 26.81 -0.50
N ASP A 172 9.45 28.06 -0.93
CA ASP A 172 8.63 28.71 -1.96
C ASP A 172 8.69 27.96 -3.30
N LEU A 173 9.87 27.44 -3.68
CA LEU A 173 10.06 26.63 -4.88
C LEU A 173 9.28 25.31 -4.78
N LEU A 174 9.35 24.64 -3.65
CA LEU A 174 8.63 23.38 -3.43
C LEU A 174 7.10 23.62 -3.47
N GLU A 175 6.62 24.67 -2.79
CA GLU A 175 5.20 25.02 -2.81
C GLU A 175 4.72 25.35 -4.23
N LYS A 176 5.48 26.18 -4.96
CA LYS A 176 5.19 26.51 -6.36
C LYS A 176 5.12 25.26 -7.25
N ASN A 177 6.11 24.36 -7.13
CA ASN A 177 6.14 23.12 -7.91
C ASN A 177 4.98 22.19 -7.54
N THR A 178 4.60 22.16 -6.26
CA THR A 178 3.45 21.41 -5.77
C THR A 178 2.15 21.95 -6.37
N ASN A 179 1.95 23.27 -6.35
CA ASN A 179 0.77 23.92 -6.92
C ASN A 179 0.66 23.67 -8.43
N ILE A 180 1.78 23.70 -9.15
CA ILE A 180 1.81 23.41 -10.59
C ILE A 180 1.37 21.97 -10.87
N LEU A 181 1.86 20.99 -10.09
CA LEU A 181 1.58 19.57 -10.30
C LEU A 181 0.20 19.17 -9.77
N LEU A 182 -0.07 19.45 -8.49
CA LEU A 182 -1.19 18.89 -7.75
C LEU A 182 -2.38 19.86 -7.60
N GLY A 183 -2.20 21.13 -7.99
CA GLY A 183 -3.18 22.21 -7.77
C GLY A 183 -2.94 22.93 -6.44
N ASP A 184 -3.65 24.05 -6.26
CA ASP A 184 -3.52 24.90 -5.08
C ASP A 184 -3.91 24.15 -3.81
N ALA A 185 -3.27 24.51 -2.69
CA ALA A 185 -3.60 23.95 -1.40
C ALA A 185 -5.02 24.33 -0.96
N PRO A 186 -5.79 23.43 -0.36
CA PRO A 186 -7.02 23.80 0.32
C PRO A 186 -6.75 24.72 1.52
N ALA A 187 -7.75 25.53 1.90
CA ALA A 187 -7.57 26.58 2.92
C ALA A 187 -7.18 26.05 4.32
N ASN A 188 -7.51 24.81 4.61
CA ASN A 188 -7.34 24.22 5.95
C ASN A 188 -6.12 23.29 6.09
N ARG A 189 -5.41 22.98 5.01
CA ARG A 189 -4.22 22.10 5.03
C ARG A 189 -3.30 22.36 3.83
N HIS A 190 -2.01 22.11 3.98
CA HIS A 190 -1.04 22.21 2.89
C HIS A 190 -0.96 20.92 2.05
N VAL A 191 -1.18 19.76 2.67
CA VAL A 191 -1.07 18.45 2.01
C VAL A 191 -2.35 18.14 1.22
N ARG A 192 -2.18 17.73 -0.06
CA ARG A 192 -3.30 17.32 -0.93
C ARG A 192 -3.70 15.87 -0.63
N ILE A 193 -4.95 15.54 -0.95
CA ILE A 193 -5.46 14.17 -0.84
C ILE A 193 -5.76 13.64 -2.24
N MET A 194 -5.06 12.56 -2.60
CA MET A 194 -5.30 11.81 -3.84
C MET A 194 -6.16 10.58 -3.53
N VAL A 195 -7.19 10.32 -4.34
CA VAL A 195 -8.09 9.17 -4.12
C VAL A 195 -8.13 8.28 -5.36
N THR A 196 -7.87 6.98 -5.16
CA THR A 196 -8.02 5.98 -6.23
C THR A 196 -9.48 5.67 -6.49
N MET A 197 -9.93 5.85 -7.73
CA MET A 197 -11.33 5.60 -8.10
C MET A 197 -11.63 4.11 -8.21
N PRO A 198 -12.76 3.66 -7.65
CA PRO A 198 -13.36 2.37 -7.98
C PRO A 198 -14.12 2.45 -9.30
N ALA A 199 -14.34 1.31 -9.98
CA ALA A 199 -15.09 1.25 -11.24
C ALA A 199 -16.51 1.85 -11.14
N GLU A 200 -17.14 1.74 -9.97
CA GLU A 200 -18.47 2.31 -9.70
C GLU A 200 -18.53 3.84 -9.83
N ALA A 201 -17.39 4.55 -9.72
CA ALA A 201 -17.33 6.00 -9.92
C ALA A 201 -17.73 6.43 -11.35
N ALA A 202 -17.73 5.49 -12.31
CA ALA A 202 -18.23 5.73 -13.66
C ALA A 202 -19.75 5.89 -13.72
N THR A 203 -20.50 5.21 -12.85
CA THR A 203 -21.96 5.18 -12.82
C THR A 203 -22.57 5.86 -11.60
N ASN A 204 -21.83 5.97 -10.52
CA ASN A 204 -22.24 6.60 -9.26
C ASN A 204 -21.68 8.03 -9.17
N TYR A 205 -22.44 9.00 -9.64
CA TYR A 205 -22.08 10.41 -9.59
C TYR A 205 -21.93 10.92 -8.14
N GLU A 206 -22.83 10.49 -7.25
CA GLU A 206 -22.85 10.96 -5.86
C GLU A 206 -21.56 10.62 -5.13
N LEU A 207 -21.00 9.43 -5.37
CA LEU A 207 -19.70 9.05 -4.82
C LEU A 207 -18.60 10.05 -5.18
N VAL A 208 -18.53 10.46 -6.46
CA VAL A 208 -17.50 11.41 -6.94
C VAL A 208 -17.70 12.79 -6.33
N ARG A 209 -18.96 13.28 -6.29
CA ARG A 209 -19.32 14.55 -5.66
C ARG A 209 -18.96 14.57 -4.17
N ASP A 210 -19.30 13.51 -3.46
CA ASP A 210 -19.05 13.40 -2.02
C ASP A 210 -17.56 13.34 -1.70
N LEU A 211 -16.76 12.58 -2.47
CA LEU A 211 -15.30 12.58 -2.35
C LEU A 211 -14.70 13.97 -2.54
N LEU A 212 -15.13 14.69 -3.58
CA LEU A 212 -14.66 16.04 -3.86
C LEU A 212 -15.08 17.01 -2.74
N SER A 213 -16.31 16.90 -2.24
CA SER A 213 -16.84 17.72 -1.16
C SER A 213 -16.08 17.52 0.15
N GLN A 214 -15.67 16.27 0.46
CA GLN A 214 -14.91 15.92 1.66
C GLN A 214 -13.42 16.25 1.57
N GLY A 215 -12.90 16.70 0.44
CA GLY A 215 -11.53 17.20 0.31
C GLY A 215 -10.61 16.37 -0.56
N MET A 216 -11.11 15.64 -1.55
CA MET A 216 -10.29 15.06 -2.60
C MET A 216 -9.75 16.18 -3.51
N ASP A 217 -8.42 16.28 -3.65
CA ASP A 217 -7.75 17.25 -4.51
C ASP A 217 -7.26 16.63 -5.82
N CYS A 218 -6.99 15.33 -5.81
CA CYS A 218 -6.55 14.58 -6.98
C CYS A 218 -7.38 13.30 -7.14
N MET A 219 -7.98 13.11 -8.31
CA MET A 219 -8.62 11.86 -8.73
C MET A 219 -7.58 10.96 -9.36
N ARG A 220 -7.33 9.77 -8.80
CA ARG A 220 -6.41 8.79 -9.38
C ARG A 220 -7.16 7.69 -10.10
N ILE A 221 -6.83 7.46 -11.38
CA ILE A 221 -7.30 6.36 -12.22
C ILE A 221 -6.15 5.41 -12.48
N ASN A 222 -6.30 4.12 -12.11
CA ASN A 222 -5.30 3.10 -12.37
C ASN A 222 -5.58 2.41 -13.71
N CYS A 223 -4.76 2.68 -14.72
CA CYS A 223 -4.91 2.15 -16.08
C CYS A 223 -4.67 0.64 -16.21
N ALA A 224 -4.21 -0.03 -15.13
CA ALA A 224 -4.17 -1.49 -15.08
C ALA A 224 -5.56 -2.15 -15.03
N HIS A 225 -6.61 -1.37 -14.74
CA HIS A 225 -7.98 -1.84 -14.61
C HIS A 225 -8.91 -0.99 -15.46
N ASP A 226 -10.06 -1.58 -15.81
CA ASP A 226 -11.10 -0.94 -16.61
C ASP A 226 -10.60 -0.53 -18.01
N GLY A 227 -11.29 0.39 -18.67
CA GLY A 227 -10.96 0.85 -20.02
C GLY A 227 -11.35 2.31 -20.27
N PRO A 228 -10.99 2.86 -21.45
CA PRO A 228 -11.20 4.26 -21.80
C PRO A 228 -12.64 4.75 -21.62
N GLU A 229 -13.64 3.91 -21.85
CA GLU A 229 -15.06 4.26 -21.67
C GLU A 229 -15.40 4.52 -20.21
N THR A 230 -14.96 3.61 -19.32
CA THR A 230 -15.14 3.73 -17.86
C THR A 230 -14.38 4.95 -17.33
N TRP A 231 -13.13 5.13 -17.74
CA TRP A 231 -12.32 6.29 -17.33
C TRP A 231 -12.93 7.61 -17.79
N SER A 232 -13.44 7.67 -19.03
CA SER A 232 -14.16 8.84 -19.55
C SER A 232 -15.40 9.16 -18.71
N ALA A 233 -16.14 8.15 -18.29
CA ALA A 233 -17.32 8.33 -17.45
C ALA A 233 -16.95 8.87 -16.06
N MET A 234 -15.88 8.34 -15.43
CA MET A 234 -15.36 8.86 -14.16
C MET A 234 -14.96 10.33 -14.26
N ILE A 235 -14.22 10.69 -15.33
CA ILE A 235 -13.78 12.06 -15.56
C ILE A 235 -14.98 13.00 -15.83
N ARG A 236 -15.98 12.56 -16.59
CA ARG A 236 -17.21 13.36 -16.79
C ARG A 236 -17.93 13.61 -15.47
N ASN A 237 -18.05 12.60 -14.61
CA ASN A 237 -18.65 12.76 -13.28
C ASN A 237 -17.86 13.75 -12.43
N LEU A 238 -16.52 13.70 -12.47
CA LEU A 238 -15.67 14.67 -11.78
C LEU A 238 -15.92 16.10 -12.30
N ARG A 239 -15.87 16.32 -13.62
CA ARG A 239 -16.07 17.66 -14.21
C ARG A 239 -17.46 18.22 -13.92
N ARG A 240 -18.48 17.35 -13.75
CA ARG A 240 -19.80 17.74 -13.27
C ARG A 240 -19.77 18.16 -11.79
N ALA A 241 -19.11 17.35 -10.94
CA ALA A 241 -18.99 17.63 -9.52
C ALA A 241 -18.20 18.93 -9.23
N GLU A 242 -17.15 19.23 -10.01
CA GLU A 242 -16.40 20.50 -9.92
C GLU A 242 -17.29 21.73 -10.13
N LYS A 243 -18.22 21.66 -11.11
CA LYS A 243 -19.16 22.74 -11.38
C LYS A 243 -20.18 22.94 -10.26
N GLU A 244 -20.64 21.82 -9.66
CA GLU A 244 -21.62 21.84 -8.57
C GLU A 244 -21.01 22.32 -7.25
N THR A 245 -19.78 21.88 -6.94
CA THR A 245 -19.12 22.16 -5.65
C THR A 245 -18.23 23.41 -5.68
N ASN A 246 -18.00 24.01 -6.86
CA ASN A 246 -17.02 25.08 -7.11
C ASN A 246 -15.60 24.73 -6.63
N LYS A 247 -15.23 23.45 -6.66
CA LYS A 247 -13.89 22.95 -6.33
C LYS A 247 -13.18 22.46 -7.59
N ARG A 248 -11.86 22.48 -7.59
CA ARG A 248 -11.02 21.92 -8.67
C ARG A 248 -10.35 20.65 -8.20
N CYS A 249 -10.16 19.71 -9.13
CA CYS A 249 -9.51 18.44 -8.84
C CYS A 249 -8.65 18.00 -10.03
N LYS A 250 -7.39 17.65 -9.78
CA LYS A 250 -6.48 17.12 -10.80
C LYS A 250 -6.82 15.67 -11.12
N VAL A 251 -6.70 15.29 -12.38
CA VAL A 251 -6.84 13.89 -12.83
C VAL A 251 -5.44 13.31 -13.02
N ALA A 252 -5.08 12.34 -12.19
CA ALA A 252 -3.86 11.57 -12.29
C ALA A 252 -4.18 10.17 -12.87
N MET A 253 -3.49 9.78 -13.95
CA MET A 253 -3.65 8.46 -14.55
C MET A 253 -2.36 7.67 -14.42
N ASP A 254 -2.42 6.52 -13.74
CA ASP A 254 -1.27 5.64 -13.53
C ASP A 254 -1.16 4.64 -14.66
N LEU A 255 -0.03 4.63 -15.35
CA LEU A 255 0.34 3.57 -16.29
C LEU A 255 0.56 2.26 -15.53
N ALA A 256 0.19 1.14 -16.15
CA ALA A 256 0.27 -0.17 -15.50
C ALA A 256 1.71 -0.60 -15.20
N GLY A 257 2.62 -0.34 -16.15
CA GLY A 257 4.00 -0.78 -16.11
C GLY A 257 4.17 -2.31 -16.24
N PRO A 258 5.42 -2.80 -16.27
CA PRO A 258 5.74 -4.22 -16.47
C PRO A 258 5.65 -5.00 -15.13
N LYS A 259 4.48 -5.02 -14.48
CA LYS A 259 4.34 -5.77 -13.23
C LYS A 259 4.40 -7.27 -13.47
N LEU A 260 5.44 -7.89 -12.94
CA LEU A 260 5.60 -9.34 -12.95
C LEU A 260 4.52 -9.99 -12.08
N ARG A 261 3.79 -10.98 -12.64
CA ARG A 261 2.66 -11.63 -11.96
C ARG A 261 2.63 -13.12 -12.21
N THR A 262 1.99 -13.86 -11.30
CA THR A 262 1.59 -15.25 -11.54
C THR A 262 0.49 -15.31 -12.61
N GLY A 263 0.53 -16.32 -13.44
CA GLY A 263 -0.49 -16.56 -14.46
C GLY A 263 -1.80 -17.11 -13.91
N SER A 264 -2.64 -17.62 -14.79
CA SER A 264 -3.91 -18.25 -14.43
C SER A 264 -3.71 -19.56 -13.68
N ILE A 265 -4.72 -20.01 -12.97
CA ILE A 265 -4.75 -21.32 -12.27
C ILE A 265 -5.93 -22.11 -12.83
N GLU A 266 -5.78 -23.43 -12.97
CA GLU A 266 -6.88 -24.31 -13.37
C GLU A 266 -8.12 -24.04 -12.52
N PRO A 267 -9.31 -23.99 -13.13
CA PRO A 267 -10.52 -23.82 -12.37
C PRO A 267 -10.69 -24.97 -11.36
N GLY A 268 -11.10 -24.65 -10.17
CA GLY A 268 -11.47 -25.66 -9.18
C GLY A 268 -12.79 -26.33 -9.53
N PRO A 269 -13.26 -27.27 -8.72
CA PRO A 269 -14.49 -27.98 -8.98
C PRO A 269 -15.69 -27.01 -9.06
N ALA A 270 -16.62 -27.29 -9.99
CA ALA A 270 -17.88 -26.58 -10.13
C ALA A 270 -18.84 -26.94 -9.00
N VAL A 271 -18.55 -26.47 -7.80
CA VAL A 271 -19.29 -26.76 -6.57
C VAL A 271 -19.62 -25.48 -5.81
N LEU A 272 -20.89 -25.31 -5.49
CA LEU A 272 -21.43 -24.23 -4.70
C LEU A 272 -21.70 -24.70 -3.27
N LYS A 273 -21.22 -23.95 -2.26
CA LYS A 273 -21.44 -24.24 -0.85
C LYS A 273 -22.39 -23.20 -0.26
N TYR A 274 -23.41 -23.66 0.45
CA TYR A 274 -24.19 -22.81 1.35
C TYR A 274 -24.22 -23.38 2.78
N ARG A 275 -24.46 -22.51 3.75
CA ARG A 275 -24.55 -22.89 5.16
C ARG A 275 -25.59 -22.02 5.88
N PRO A 276 -26.37 -22.57 6.83
CA PRO A 276 -27.21 -21.79 7.71
C PRO A 276 -26.35 -20.95 8.67
N HIS A 277 -26.88 -19.83 9.11
CA HIS A 277 -26.25 -19.01 10.13
C HIS A 277 -26.41 -19.68 11.50
N ARG A 278 -25.38 -19.58 12.33
CA ARG A 278 -25.34 -20.24 13.64
C ARG A 278 -24.78 -19.29 14.69
N ASP A 279 -25.25 -19.43 15.93
CA ASP A 279 -24.64 -18.78 17.11
C ASP A 279 -23.32 -19.45 17.51
N ALA A 280 -22.73 -18.94 18.59
CA ALA A 280 -21.47 -19.46 19.14
C ALA A 280 -21.58 -20.92 19.65
N PHE A 281 -22.79 -21.39 19.97
CA PHE A 281 -23.06 -22.75 20.42
C PHE A 281 -23.41 -23.71 19.27
N GLY A 282 -23.48 -23.19 18.04
CA GLY A 282 -23.83 -23.98 16.86
C GLY A 282 -25.33 -24.12 16.60
N HIS A 283 -26.21 -23.47 17.39
CA HIS A 283 -27.64 -23.41 17.11
C HIS A 283 -27.91 -22.56 15.87
N ILE A 284 -28.90 -22.95 15.09
CA ILE A 284 -29.28 -22.24 13.88
C ILE A 284 -30.03 -20.96 14.26
N THR A 285 -29.43 -19.80 13.97
CA THR A 285 -30.09 -18.50 14.14
C THR A 285 -30.95 -18.13 12.95
N SER A 286 -30.52 -18.51 11.72
CA SER A 286 -31.34 -18.39 10.51
C SER A 286 -30.97 -19.48 9.50
N PRO A 287 -31.93 -20.00 8.73
CA PRO A 287 -31.66 -20.93 7.64
C PRO A 287 -30.85 -20.25 6.53
N ALA A 288 -30.11 -21.04 5.75
CA ALA A 288 -29.50 -20.55 4.52
C ALA A 288 -30.59 -20.17 3.53
N ARG A 289 -30.54 -18.95 2.97
CA ARG A 289 -31.45 -18.43 1.96
C ARG A 289 -30.88 -18.68 0.57
N ILE A 290 -31.59 -19.39 -0.25
CA ILE A 290 -31.14 -19.88 -1.55
C ILE A 290 -32.06 -19.32 -2.63
N TRP A 291 -31.47 -18.63 -3.60
CA TRP A 291 -32.14 -18.14 -4.78
C TRP A 291 -32.05 -19.20 -5.88
N LEU A 292 -33.22 -19.74 -6.30
CA LEU A 292 -33.33 -20.65 -7.44
C LEU A 292 -33.77 -19.82 -8.65
N THR A 293 -32.93 -19.77 -9.67
CA THR A 293 -33.15 -18.96 -10.88
C THR A 293 -33.06 -19.85 -12.14
N SER A 294 -33.52 -19.34 -13.27
CA SER A 294 -33.37 -20.05 -14.54
C SER A 294 -31.90 -20.17 -14.93
N ASP A 295 -31.52 -21.32 -15.50
CA ASP A 295 -30.18 -21.54 -16.07
C ASP A 295 -29.97 -20.80 -17.40
N SER A 296 -31.06 -20.59 -18.17
CA SER A 296 -31.03 -19.91 -19.48
C SER A 296 -31.24 -18.39 -19.41
N ASP A 297 -31.88 -17.90 -18.32
CA ASP A 297 -32.19 -16.48 -18.10
C ASP A 297 -32.07 -16.18 -16.59
N PRO A 298 -30.84 -16.07 -16.04
CA PRO A 298 -30.64 -15.89 -14.62
C PRO A 298 -30.97 -14.46 -14.18
N GLU A 299 -31.92 -14.32 -13.27
CA GLU A 299 -32.24 -13.04 -12.63
C GLU A 299 -31.51 -12.87 -11.30
N VAL A 300 -31.07 -11.64 -11.04
CA VAL A 300 -30.43 -11.28 -9.78
C VAL A 300 -31.47 -11.33 -8.64
N ALA A 301 -31.07 -11.87 -7.50
CA ALA A 301 -31.92 -11.88 -6.31
C ALA A 301 -32.17 -10.44 -5.82
N SER A 302 -33.41 -10.13 -5.49
CA SER A 302 -33.83 -8.82 -4.98
C SER A 302 -33.36 -8.54 -3.54
N GLU A 303 -32.90 -9.58 -2.85
CA GLU A 303 -32.41 -9.54 -1.48
C GLU A 303 -31.14 -10.42 -1.38
N PRO A 304 -30.27 -10.21 -0.37
CA PRO A 304 -29.09 -11.05 -0.20
C PRO A 304 -29.43 -12.54 -0.09
N ALA A 305 -28.76 -13.35 -0.91
CA ALA A 305 -28.88 -14.81 -0.91
C ALA A 305 -27.55 -15.45 -0.49
N ASP A 306 -27.60 -16.51 0.33
CA ASP A 306 -26.42 -17.30 0.70
C ASP A 306 -25.90 -18.15 -0.47
N ALA A 307 -26.78 -18.43 -1.44
CA ALA A 307 -26.45 -19.13 -2.67
C ALA A 307 -27.44 -18.82 -3.78
N VAL A 308 -26.95 -18.83 -5.03
CA VAL A 308 -27.77 -18.77 -6.24
C VAL A 308 -27.59 -20.09 -6.99
N ILE A 309 -28.70 -20.86 -7.19
CA ILE A 309 -28.66 -22.16 -7.84
C ILE A 309 -29.45 -22.06 -9.15
N PRO A 310 -28.81 -22.26 -10.31
CA PRO A 310 -29.50 -22.34 -11.58
C PRO A 310 -30.28 -23.66 -11.70
N ILE A 311 -31.51 -23.60 -12.23
CA ILE A 311 -32.36 -24.76 -12.48
C ILE A 311 -33.00 -24.60 -13.87
N PRO A 312 -33.04 -25.64 -14.70
CA PRO A 312 -33.70 -25.60 -15.98
C PRO A 312 -35.16 -25.09 -15.88
N SER A 313 -35.51 -24.15 -16.76
CA SER A 313 -36.79 -23.43 -16.73
C SER A 313 -38.02 -24.32 -16.58
N PRO A 314 -38.16 -25.51 -17.28
CA PRO A 314 -39.29 -26.39 -17.08
C PRO A 314 -39.38 -26.98 -15.67
N GLY A 315 -38.21 -27.22 -15.04
CA GLY A 315 -38.12 -27.71 -13.65
C GLY A 315 -38.48 -26.62 -12.65
N LEU A 316 -37.90 -25.44 -12.83
CA LEU A 316 -38.08 -24.27 -11.96
C LEU A 316 -39.55 -23.82 -11.92
N GLY A 317 -40.22 -23.72 -13.09
CA GLY A 317 -41.60 -23.25 -13.19
C GLY A 317 -42.61 -24.16 -12.48
N ARG A 318 -42.31 -25.44 -12.29
CA ARG A 318 -43.16 -26.42 -11.61
C ARG A 318 -43.06 -26.42 -10.10
N LEU A 319 -42.01 -25.73 -9.52
CA LEU A 319 -41.81 -25.62 -8.07
C LEU A 319 -42.88 -24.70 -7.46
N ARG A 320 -43.51 -25.16 -6.38
CA ARG A 320 -44.54 -24.42 -5.65
C ARG A 320 -44.13 -24.15 -4.21
N LEU A 321 -44.79 -23.23 -3.57
CA LEU A 321 -44.59 -22.93 -2.15
C LEU A 321 -44.77 -24.21 -1.31
N ARG A 322 -43.87 -24.41 -0.33
CA ARG A 322 -43.74 -25.57 0.56
C ARG A 322 -43.26 -26.88 -0.09
N ASP A 323 -42.93 -26.91 -1.39
CA ASP A 323 -42.26 -28.06 -1.97
C ASP A 323 -40.90 -28.29 -1.26
N ARG A 324 -40.59 -29.59 -1.00
CA ARG A 324 -39.29 -30.00 -0.47
C ARG A 324 -38.44 -30.62 -1.56
N LEU A 325 -37.24 -30.09 -1.75
CA LEU A 325 -36.25 -30.61 -2.68
C LEU A 325 -35.23 -31.46 -1.90
N HIS A 326 -35.24 -32.76 -2.14
CA HIS A 326 -34.30 -33.71 -1.56
C HIS A 326 -33.19 -34.00 -2.55
N PHE A 327 -31.97 -34.13 -2.09
CA PHE A 327 -30.78 -34.42 -2.90
C PHE A 327 -29.64 -35.00 -2.06
N THR A 328 -28.69 -35.61 -2.73
CA THR A 328 -27.42 -36.02 -2.15
C THR A 328 -26.35 -35.02 -2.53
N ASP A 329 -25.67 -34.38 -1.55
CA ASP A 329 -24.66 -33.38 -1.82
C ASP A 329 -23.33 -34.01 -2.31
N ALA A 330 -22.38 -33.20 -2.78
CA ALA A 330 -21.09 -33.68 -3.31
C ALA A 330 -20.27 -34.56 -2.34
N ARG A 331 -20.65 -34.62 -1.06
CA ARG A 331 -20.03 -35.46 -0.04
C ARG A 331 -20.80 -36.77 0.22
N GLY A 332 -21.81 -37.08 -0.60
CA GLY A 332 -22.68 -38.24 -0.41
C GLY A 332 -23.72 -38.08 0.71
N ALA A 333 -23.86 -36.89 1.30
CA ALA A 333 -24.77 -36.69 2.43
C ALA A 333 -26.18 -36.28 1.97
N PRO A 334 -27.26 -36.89 2.51
CA PRO A 334 -28.64 -36.50 2.18
C PRO A 334 -28.95 -35.12 2.74
N ARG A 335 -29.54 -34.28 1.89
CA ARG A 335 -29.86 -32.86 2.17
C ARG A 335 -31.27 -32.56 1.66
N SER A 336 -31.82 -31.47 2.18
CA SER A 336 -33.08 -30.93 1.66
C SER A 336 -33.14 -29.41 1.81
N MET A 337 -33.92 -28.79 0.93
CA MET A 337 -34.34 -27.40 1.02
C MET A 337 -35.84 -27.28 0.81
N ILE A 338 -36.46 -26.22 1.32
CA ILE A 338 -37.91 -25.99 1.27
C ILE A 338 -38.18 -24.69 0.53
N ILE A 339 -39.09 -24.69 -0.45
CA ILE A 339 -39.54 -23.48 -1.14
C ILE A 339 -40.36 -22.62 -0.17
N LYS A 340 -39.87 -21.40 0.10
CA LYS A 340 -40.48 -20.42 1.02
C LYS A 340 -41.06 -19.19 0.34
N GLY A 341 -40.71 -18.97 -0.93
CA GLY A 341 -41.20 -17.83 -1.69
C GLY A 341 -41.25 -18.12 -3.20
N VAL A 342 -42.18 -17.48 -3.87
CA VAL A 342 -42.32 -17.47 -5.34
C VAL A 342 -42.22 -16.01 -5.76
N LYS A 343 -41.30 -15.70 -6.68
CA LYS A 343 -41.10 -14.34 -7.22
C LYS A 343 -40.92 -14.43 -8.74
N GLY A 344 -41.98 -14.11 -9.47
CA GLY A 344 -41.99 -14.31 -10.91
C GLY A 344 -41.70 -15.76 -11.30
N LYS A 345 -40.69 -15.93 -12.17
CA LYS A 345 -40.22 -17.26 -12.59
C LYS A 345 -39.33 -17.93 -11.54
N ASN A 346 -38.81 -17.20 -10.54
CA ASN A 346 -37.80 -17.65 -9.60
C ASN A 346 -38.41 -18.10 -8.25
N ARG A 347 -37.58 -18.75 -7.42
CA ARG A 347 -38.00 -19.29 -6.11
C ARG A 347 -37.00 -18.96 -5.02
N TRP A 348 -37.52 -18.61 -3.85
CA TRP A 348 -36.72 -18.59 -2.61
C TRP A 348 -36.86 -19.95 -1.92
N ALA A 349 -35.73 -20.55 -1.60
CA ALA A 349 -35.67 -21.77 -0.80
C ALA A 349 -34.83 -21.51 0.48
N GLU A 350 -35.15 -22.31 1.51
CA GLU A 350 -34.43 -22.31 2.78
C GLU A 350 -33.89 -23.70 3.10
N ALA A 351 -32.66 -23.72 3.68
CA ALA A 351 -32.01 -24.94 4.13
C ALA A 351 -31.41 -24.80 5.51
N VAL A 352 -31.58 -25.79 6.38
CA VAL A 352 -31.06 -25.82 7.76
C VAL A 352 -29.77 -26.63 7.90
N ARG A 353 -29.24 -27.21 6.84
CA ARG A 353 -27.99 -27.96 6.83
C ARG A 353 -27.08 -27.47 5.72
N THR A 354 -25.79 -27.40 6.02
CA THR A 354 -24.75 -27.08 5.03
C THR A 354 -24.76 -28.11 3.91
N ALA A 355 -24.70 -27.67 2.66
CA ALA A 355 -24.61 -28.55 1.50
C ALA A 355 -23.58 -28.03 0.48
N TYR A 356 -23.09 -28.97 -0.33
CA TYR A 356 -22.22 -28.73 -1.47
C TYR A 356 -22.96 -29.18 -2.73
N VAL A 357 -23.41 -28.21 -3.50
CA VAL A 357 -24.24 -28.40 -4.70
C VAL A 357 -23.34 -28.38 -5.92
N PHE A 358 -23.53 -29.29 -6.87
CA PHE A 358 -22.79 -29.40 -8.12
C PHE A 358 -23.69 -29.46 -9.33
N GLU A 359 -23.16 -29.15 -10.49
CA GLU A 359 -23.85 -29.18 -11.75
C GLU A 359 -24.38 -30.61 -12.07
N GLY A 360 -25.59 -30.71 -12.58
CA GLY A 360 -26.23 -31.98 -12.89
C GLY A 360 -26.81 -32.72 -11.68
N MET A 361 -26.60 -32.25 -10.45
CA MET A 361 -27.11 -32.86 -9.24
C MET A 361 -28.64 -32.99 -9.30
N MET A 362 -29.15 -34.19 -9.06
CA MET A 362 -30.59 -34.48 -9.10
C MET A 362 -31.30 -33.94 -7.86
N LEU A 363 -32.36 -33.19 -8.08
CA LEU A 363 -33.27 -32.69 -7.06
C LEU A 363 -34.62 -33.43 -7.16
N GLU A 364 -34.95 -34.19 -6.12
CA GLU A 364 -36.26 -34.87 -6.01
C GLU A 364 -37.22 -33.95 -5.26
N VAL A 365 -38.26 -33.50 -5.96
CA VAL A 365 -39.27 -32.58 -5.43
C VAL A 365 -40.41 -33.40 -4.81
N ARG A 366 -40.62 -33.22 -3.52
CA ARG A 366 -41.76 -33.82 -2.79
C ARG A 366 -42.72 -32.73 -2.35
N ARG A 367 -43.98 -32.83 -2.76
CA ARG A 367 -45.02 -31.86 -2.40
C ARG A 367 -45.84 -32.40 -1.24
N PRO A 368 -46.14 -31.59 -0.22
CA PRO A 368 -47.09 -31.96 0.83
C PRO A 368 -48.46 -32.24 0.22
N VAL A 369 -49.03 -33.39 0.52
CA VAL A 369 -50.36 -33.80 0.08
C VAL A 369 -51.24 -34.09 1.29
N SER A 370 -52.54 -33.84 1.17
CA SER A 370 -53.54 -34.20 2.20
C SER A 370 -53.62 -35.71 2.38
N LYS A 371 -53.96 -36.16 3.61
CA LYS A 371 -54.15 -37.59 3.91
C LYS A 371 -54.98 -38.27 2.83
N GLY A 372 -54.51 -39.41 2.30
CA GLY A 372 -55.22 -40.22 1.29
C GLY A 372 -54.87 -39.92 -0.17
N LYS A 373 -54.08 -38.91 -0.51
CA LYS A 373 -53.60 -38.63 -1.87
C LYS A 373 -52.19 -39.19 -2.12
N ARG A 374 -51.92 -39.68 -3.35
CA ARG A 374 -50.58 -40.13 -3.75
C ARG A 374 -49.58 -38.97 -3.67
N ALA A 375 -48.41 -39.25 -3.12
CA ALA A 375 -47.32 -38.27 -3.04
C ALA A 375 -46.92 -37.81 -4.46
N TYR A 376 -46.88 -36.49 -4.67
CA TYR A 376 -46.35 -35.93 -5.91
C TYR A 376 -44.82 -35.96 -5.87
N ILE A 377 -44.23 -36.70 -6.78
CA ILE A 377 -42.76 -36.76 -6.92
C ILE A 377 -42.41 -36.30 -8.33
N GLN A 378 -41.55 -35.27 -8.39
CA GLN A 378 -41.00 -34.78 -9.64
C GLN A 378 -39.46 -34.73 -9.46
N ARG A 379 -38.73 -34.84 -10.56
CA ARG A 379 -37.26 -34.68 -10.58
C ARG A 379 -36.90 -33.52 -11.48
N THR A 380 -35.93 -32.74 -11.02
CA THR A 380 -35.22 -31.72 -11.79
C THR A 380 -33.72 -31.81 -11.45
N ARG A 381 -32.90 -31.08 -12.14
CA ARG A 381 -31.45 -31.07 -11.89
C ARG A 381 -30.93 -29.65 -11.70
N VAL A 382 -29.76 -29.55 -11.10
CA VAL A 382 -29.02 -28.28 -10.99
C VAL A 382 -28.41 -27.97 -12.36
N GLY A 383 -28.57 -26.76 -12.82
CA GLY A 383 -27.95 -26.23 -14.04
C GLY A 383 -26.46 -25.93 -13.88
N PRO A 384 -25.85 -25.23 -14.84
CA PRO A 384 -24.43 -24.93 -14.83
C PRO A 384 -24.02 -24.13 -13.59
N ILE A 385 -22.96 -24.56 -12.91
CA ILE A 385 -22.35 -23.87 -11.77
C ILE A 385 -20.95 -23.41 -12.18
N SER A 386 -20.67 -22.12 -11.99
CA SER A 386 -19.34 -21.59 -12.24
C SER A 386 -18.29 -22.30 -11.37
N PRO A 387 -17.19 -22.76 -11.94
CA PRO A 387 -16.10 -23.36 -11.19
C PRO A 387 -15.57 -22.41 -10.11
N ARG A 388 -15.14 -22.95 -8.99
CA ARG A 388 -14.52 -22.15 -7.93
C ARG A 388 -13.16 -21.67 -8.37
N LYS A 389 -12.82 -20.43 -8.00
CA LYS A 389 -11.43 -19.95 -8.10
C LYS A 389 -10.53 -20.85 -7.24
N GLN A 390 -9.54 -21.47 -7.86
CA GLN A 390 -8.56 -22.31 -7.20
C GLN A 390 -7.35 -21.48 -6.77
N THR A 391 -6.63 -21.96 -5.76
CA THR A 391 -5.37 -21.37 -5.29
C THR A 391 -4.38 -22.50 -5.04
N LEU A 392 -3.10 -22.23 -5.21
CA LEU A 392 -2.03 -23.14 -4.83
C LEU A 392 -1.77 -22.96 -3.34
N ARG A 393 -1.74 -24.06 -2.58
CA ARG A 393 -1.34 -24.02 -1.17
C ARG A 393 0.13 -24.38 -1.07
N LEU A 394 0.92 -23.45 -0.51
CA LEU A 394 2.38 -23.58 -0.39
C LEU A 394 2.76 -23.55 1.09
N ASN A 395 3.48 -24.55 1.54
CA ASN A 395 4.01 -24.64 2.89
C ASN A 395 5.52 -24.38 2.89
N LEU A 396 6.07 -24.13 4.06
CA LEU A 396 7.52 -24.06 4.26
C LEU A 396 8.18 -25.37 3.77
N GLY A 397 9.23 -25.26 2.94
CA GLY A 397 9.94 -26.38 2.34
C GLY A 397 9.30 -26.94 1.05
N ASP A 398 8.10 -26.51 0.67
CA ASP A 398 7.50 -26.91 -0.60
C ASP A 398 8.32 -26.40 -1.80
N THR A 399 8.24 -27.14 -2.91
CA THR A 399 8.77 -26.71 -4.21
C THR A 399 7.63 -26.11 -5.04
N LEU A 400 7.87 -24.92 -5.62
CA LEU A 400 7.04 -24.29 -6.64
C LEU A 400 7.80 -24.25 -7.96
N LEU A 401 7.16 -24.66 -9.05
CA LEU A 401 7.68 -24.48 -10.41
C LEU A 401 7.02 -23.23 -11.04
N LEU A 402 7.85 -22.29 -11.42
CA LEU A 402 7.44 -21.15 -12.25
C LEU A 402 7.75 -21.51 -13.70
N THR A 403 6.76 -21.38 -14.59
CA THR A 403 6.87 -21.84 -15.98
C THR A 403 6.76 -20.68 -16.98
N ARG A 404 7.51 -20.75 -18.07
CA ARG A 404 7.45 -19.83 -19.21
C ARG A 404 6.18 -20.05 -20.03
N SER A 405 5.73 -21.31 -20.15
CA SER A 405 4.44 -21.65 -20.76
C SER A 405 3.32 -20.97 -19.99
N LEU A 406 2.36 -20.36 -20.70
CA LEU A 406 1.19 -19.70 -20.12
C LEU A 406 0.07 -20.69 -19.70
N ASP A 407 0.37 -21.98 -19.65
CA ASP A 407 -0.57 -22.99 -19.17
C ASP A 407 -1.07 -22.65 -17.76
N PRO A 408 -2.35 -22.95 -17.46
CA PRO A 408 -2.89 -22.73 -16.14
C PRO A 408 -2.12 -23.51 -15.06
N GLY A 409 -1.84 -22.84 -13.97
CA GLY A 409 -1.14 -23.42 -12.82
C GLY A 409 -1.93 -24.54 -12.16
N ARG A 410 -1.22 -25.48 -11.54
CA ARG A 410 -1.78 -26.69 -10.91
C ARG A 410 -1.24 -26.84 -9.48
N PRO A 411 -2.06 -27.32 -8.53
CA PRO A 411 -1.59 -27.65 -7.20
C PRO A 411 -0.63 -28.84 -7.24
N SER A 412 0.18 -28.99 -6.18
CA SER A 412 1.01 -30.19 -6.00
C SER A 412 0.13 -31.43 -5.92
N GLN A 413 0.62 -32.53 -6.50
CA GLN A 413 0.02 -33.86 -6.37
C GLN A 413 0.83 -34.70 -5.41
N ARG A 414 0.16 -35.39 -4.50
CA ARG A 414 0.77 -36.30 -3.53
C ARG A 414 0.11 -37.68 -3.63
N ASP A 415 0.86 -38.72 -3.31
CA ASP A 415 0.32 -40.06 -3.23
C ASP A 415 -0.49 -40.27 -1.94
N SER A 416 -1.01 -41.50 -1.76
CA SER A 416 -1.76 -41.88 -0.56
C SER A 416 -0.94 -41.88 0.73
N GLN A 417 0.40 -41.81 0.62
CA GLN A 417 1.37 -41.76 1.73
C GLN A 417 1.89 -40.32 1.93
N GLU A 418 1.25 -39.31 1.29
CA GLU A 418 1.64 -37.91 1.31
C GLU A 418 2.98 -37.58 0.64
N ASN A 419 3.63 -38.50 -0.08
CA ASN A 419 4.84 -38.19 -0.83
C ASN A 419 4.52 -37.32 -2.04
N LEU A 420 5.41 -36.37 -2.34
CA LEU A 420 5.25 -35.46 -3.47
C LEU A 420 5.47 -36.22 -4.79
N ILE A 421 4.41 -36.32 -5.63
CA ILE A 421 4.49 -36.86 -6.99
C ILE A 421 4.88 -35.74 -7.96
N THR A 422 4.16 -34.61 -7.92
CA THR A 422 4.46 -33.43 -8.73
C THR A 422 4.38 -32.17 -7.88
N PRO A 423 5.34 -31.25 -7.99
CA PRO A 423 5.28 -29.97 -7.29
C PRO A 423 4.16 -29.09 -7.85
N ALA A 424 3.73 -28.10 -7.07
CA ALA A 424 2.85 -27.06 -7.56
C ALA A 424 3.54 -26.28 -8.69
N GLN A 425 2.78 -25.90 -9.71
CA GLN A 425 3.30 -25.09 -10.82
C GLN A 425 2.39 -23.94 -11.16
N ILE A 426 2.97 -22.84 -11.66
CA ILE A 426 2.22 -21.67 -12.16
C ILE A 426 3.06 -20.93 -13.18
N SER A 427 2.43 -20.37 -14.20
CA SER A 427 3.11 -19.56 -15.21
C SER A 427 3.45 -18.16 -14.67
N VAL A 428 4.39 -17.50 -15.35
CA VAL A 428 4.81 -16.13 -15.08
C VAL A 428 4.42 -15.25 -16.28
N SER A 429 3.90 -14.04 -15.98
CA SER A 429 3.32 -13.15 -17.00
C SER A 429 4.35 -12.56 -17.99
N LEU A 430 5.62 -12.47 -17.60
CA LEU A 430 6.68 -11.85 -18.40
C LEU A 430 7.80 -12.87 -18.65
N PRO A 431 8.08 -13.23 -19.93
CA PRO A 431 9.08 -14.23 -20.28
C PRO A 431 10.51 -13.78 -19.95
N GLU A 432 10.79 -12.47 -19.88
CA GLU A 432 12.09 -11.90 -19.51
C GLU A 432 12.54 -12.27 -18.09
N PHE A 433 11.61 -12.71 -17.25
CA PHE A 433 11.89 -13.25 -15.93
C PHE A 433 12.92 -14.38 -15.98
N PHE A 434 12.75 -15.33 -16.94
CA PHE A 434 13.59 -16.53 -17.05
C PHE A 434 15.02 -16.21 -17.52
N ASP A 435 15.21 -15.05 -18.16
CA ASP A 435 16.51 -14.62 -18.70
C ASP A 435 17.29 -13.77 -17.68
N GLY A 436 16.61 -13.24 -16.63
CA GLY A 436 17.18 -12.28 -15.69
C GLY A 436 17.44 -12.81 -14.28
N VAL A 437 16.78 -13.91 -13.87
CA VAL A 437 16.94 -14.48 -12.53
C VAL A 437 18.07 -15.50 -12.45
N LYS A 438 18.63 -15.70 -11.24
CA LYS A 438 19.71 -16.66 -10.99
C LYS A 438 19.41 -17.56 -9.80
N ALA A 439 20.03 -18.74 -9.78
CA ALA A 439 20.00 -19.62 -8.61
C ALA A 439 20.66 -18.94 -7.40
N GLY A 440 20.03 -19.07 -6.24
CA GLY A 440 20.44 -18.46 -4.98
C GLY A 440 19.70 -17.16 -4.66
N GLU A 441 19.10 -16.49 -5.63
CA GLU A 441 18.39 -15.22 -5.43
C GLU A 441 17.04 -15.42 -4.70
N PRO A 442 16.64 -14.47 -3.85
CA PRO A 442 15.33 -14.47 -3.20
C PRO A 442 14.22 -14.11 -4.17
N ILE A 443 13.04 -14.68 -3.94
CA ILE A 443 11.82 -14.37 -4.66
C ILE A 443 10.66 -14.20 -3.68
N TRP A 444 9.81 -13.20 -3.92
CA TRP A 444 8.63 -12.90 -3.13
C TRP A 444 7.37 -12.95 -3.98
N LEU A 445 6.30 -13.53 -3.43
CA LEU A 445 5.02 -13.71 -4.10
C LEU A 445 3.91 -13.11 -3.22
N ASP A 446 2.87 -12.55 -3.89
CA ASP A 446 1.66 -11.99 -3.25
C ASP A 446 2.03 -10.90 -2.22
N ASP A 447 2.69 -9.83 -2.67
CA ASP A 447 3.11 -8.69 -1.85
C ASP A 447 3.95 -9.11 -0.61
N GLY A 448 4.84 -10.10 -0.80
CA GLY A 448 5.74 -10.60 0.24
C GLY A 448 5.12 -11.60 1.24
N MET A 449 3.89 -12.06 1.00
CA MET A 449 3.23 -13.06 1.86
C MET A 449 3.89 -14.43 1.78
N ILE A 450 4.52 -14.76 0.65
CA ILE A 450 5.24 -16.00 0.42
C ILE A 450 6.66 -15.65 -0.02
N GLY A 451 7.66 -16.17 0.68
CA GLY A 451 9.07 -16.01 0.32
C GLY A 451 9.68 -17.34 -0.11
N GLY A 452 10.62 -17.28 -1.05
CA GLY A 452 11.35 -18.45 -1.52
C GLY A 452 12.75 -18.11 -2.00
N ILE A 453 13.54 -19.17 -2.24
CA ILE A 453 14.86 -19.09 -2.86
C ILE A 453 14.82 -19.83 -4.20
N ILE A 454 15.30 -19.20 -5.24
CA ILE A 454 15.47 -19.80 -6.57
C ILE A 454 16.55 -20.87 -6.46
N ARG A 455 16.23 -22.13 -6.75
CA ARG A 455 17.17 -23.26 -6.67
C ARG A 455 17.77 -23.63 -8.02
N THR A 456 16.96 -23.62 -9.07
CA THR A 456 17.44 -23.91 -10.44
C THR A 456 16.71 -23.02 -11.44
N VAL A 457 17.41 -22.63 -12.47
CA VAL A 457 16.91 -21.85 -13.59
C VAL A 457 17.20 -22.60 -14.88
N THR A 458 16.19 -22.77 -15.71
CA THR A 458 16.30 -23.28 -17.08
C THR A 458 15.55 -22.32 -18.01
N PRO A 459 15.72 -22.40 -19.34
CA PRO A 459 15.01 -21.52 -20.26
C PRO A 459 13.47 -21.54 -20.11
N ASP A 460 12.90 -22.67 -19.69
CA ASP A 460 11.45 -22.87 -19.66
C ASP A 460 10.86 -22.86 -18.25
N GLN A 461 11.68 -23.01 -17.22
CA GLN A 461 11.18 -23.10 -15.84
C GLN A 461 12.21 -22.69 -14.80
N VAL A 462 11.68 -22.14 -13.69
CA VAL A 462 12.44 -21.80 -12.48
C VAL A 462 11.87 -22.58 -11.32
N ARG A 463 12.75 -23.28 -10.61
CA ARG A 463 12.39 -24.04 -9.39
C ARG A 463 12.67 -23.18 -8.16
N VAL A 464 11.63 -22.96 -7.36
CA VAL A 464 11.67 -22.18 -6.13
C VAL A 464 11.41 -23.09 -4.93
N GLU A 465 12.25 -23.01 -3.91
CA GLU A 465 11.98 -23.58 -2.59
C GLU A 465 11.32 -22.52 -1.72
N ILE A 466 10.18 -22.84 -1.10
CA ILE A 466 9.46 -21.92 -0.23
C ILE A 466 10.14 -21.86 1.13
N THR A 467 10.68 -20.69 1.49
CA THR A 467 11.41 -20.43 2.74
C THR A 467 10.60 -19.61 3.74
N GLN A 468 9.48 -19.01 3.30
CA GLN A 468 8.57 -18.26 4.17
C GLN A 468 7.13 -18.49 3.74
N ALA A 469 6.30 -18.98 4.67
CA ALA A 469 4.84 -19.09 4.56
C ALA A 469 4.24 -19.16 5.97
N ARG A 470 2.95 -18.87 6.13
CA ARG A 470 2.25 -19.01 7.42
C ARG A 470 2.21 -20.46 7.87
N PRO A 471 2.18 -20.73 9.20
CA PRO A 471 1.89 -22.07 9.70
C PRO A 471 0.60 -22.63 9.10
N GLY A 472 0.69 -23.82 8.50
CA GLY A 472 -0.43 -24.44 7.78
C GLY A 472 -0.57 -24.01 6.32
N GLY A 473 0.41 -23.31 5.77
CA GLY A 473 0.53 -22.95 4.36
C GLY A 473 -0.20 -21.67 3.97
N GLU A 474 0.37 -20.97 3.01
CA GLU A 474 -0.20 -19.77 2.39
C GLU A 474 -0.87 -20.10 1.04
N LYS A 475 -1.83 -19.30 0.62
CA LYS A 475 -2.58 -19.51 -0.63
C LYS A 475 -2.09 -18.55 -1.71
N LEU A 476 -1.44 -19.08 -2.73
CA LEU A 476 -1.07 -18.32 -3.92
C LEU A 476 -2.22 -18.35 -4.93
N GLY A 477 -2.74 -17.18 -5.27
CA GLY A 477 -3.77 -17.01 -6.31
C GLY A 477 -3.18 -16.72 -7.70
N ALA A 478 -4.05 -16.64 -8.70
CA ALA A 478 -3.73 -16.10 -10.02
C ALA A 478 -3.51 -14.57 -9.94
N GLU A 479 -2.72 -14.03 -10.88
CA GLU A 479 -2.46 -12.59 -11.05
C GLU A 479 -1.79 -11.90 -9.84
N LYS A 480 -1.09 -12.69 -9.00
CA LYS A 480 -0.38 -12.17 -7.83
C LYS A 480 0.99 -11.63 -8.20
N GLY A 481 1.39 -10.52 -7.55
CA GLY A 481 2.69 -9.90 -7.76
C GLY A 481 3.85 -10.85 -7.47
N ILE A 482 4.90 -10.75 -8.26
CA ILE A 482 6.19 -11.43 -8.07
C ILE A 482 7.26 -10.36 -7.97
N ASN A 483 8.08 -10.40 -6.93
CA ASN A 483 9.22 -9.50 -6.74
C ASN A 483 10.50 -10.31 -6.65
N VAL A 484 11.54 -9.83 -7.33
CA VAL A 484 12.88 -10.44 -7.38
C VAL A 484 13.94 -9.35 -7.15
N PRO A 485 14.12 -8.91 -5.90
CA PRO A 485 14.84 -7.68 -5.55
C PRO A 485 16.33 -7.69 -5.88
N GLU A 486 16.94 -8.87 -6.09
CA GLU A 486 18.36 -9.03 -6.42
C GLU A 486 18.59 -9.35 -7.90
N SER A 487 17.51 -9.58 -8.66
CA SER A 487 17.60 -9.95 -10.07
C SER A 487 17.56 -8.71 -10.98
N HIS A 488 18.38 -8.69 -12.00
CA HIS A 488 18.40 -7.60 -12.99
C HIS A 488 17.56 -7.96 -14.23
N LEU A 489 16.27 -7.66 -14.16
CA LEU A 489 15.36 -7.88 -15.27
C LEU A 489 15.47 -6.76 -16.31
N ARG A 490 15.73 -7.12 -17.57
CA ARG A 490 15.75 -6.17 -18.70
C ARG A 490 14.33 -5.92 -19.20
N LEU A 491 13.51 -5.24 -18.39
CA LEU A 491 12.14 -4.88 -18.74
C LEU A 491 12.08 -3.42 -19.15
N SER A 492 11.38 -3.11 -20.24
CA SER A 492 10.99 -1.73 -20.50
C SER A 492 9.96 -1.28 -19.47
N SER A 493 10.18 -0.15 -18.81
CA SER A 493 9.21 0.40 -17.86
C SER A 493 7.92 0.87 -18.57
N LEU A 494 7.99 1.18 -19.88
CA LEU A 494 6.85 1.51 -20.73
C LEU A 494 6.44 0.28 -21.56
N THR A 495 5.30 -0.31 -21.20
CA THR A 495 4.81 -1.52 -21.87
C THR A 495 4.06 -1.19 -23.18
N GLY A 496 3.90 -2.18 -24.06
CA GLY A 496 3.07 -2.02 -25.27
C GLY A 496 1.60 -1.68 -24.93
N GLN A 497 1.09 -2.09 -23.77
CA GLN A 497 -0.24 -1.71 -23.30
C GLN A 497 -0.27 -0.24 -22.86
N ASP A 498 0.76 0.22 -22.15
CA ASP A 498 0.86 1.62 -21.74
C ASP A 498 0.92 2.55 -22.94
N LEU A 499 1.65 2.17 -23.99
CA LEU A 499 1.72 2.93 -25.25
C LEU A 499 0.35 3.06 -25.94
N LYS A 500 -0.51 2.04 -25.86
CA LYS A 500 -1.88 2.12 -26.41
C LYS A 500 -2.78 3.05 -25.60
N VAL A 501 -2.55 3.18 -24.30
CA VAL A 501 -3.33 4.00 -23.38
C VAL A 501 -2.84 5.45 -23.36
N LEU A 502 -1.56 5.68 -23.61
CA LEU A 502 -0.93 6.99 -23.48
C LEU A 502 -1.61 8.13 -24.26
N PRO A 503 -2.13 7.94 -25.50
CA PRO A 503 -2.90 8.97 -26.20
C PRO A 503 -4.16 9.41 -25.46
N PHE A 504 -4.85 8.48 -24.79
CA PHE A 504 -6.00 8.79 -23.95
C PHE A 504 -5.59 9.60 -22.72
N VAL A 505 -4.48 9.22 -22.08
CA VAL A 505 -3.92 9.92 -20.91
C VAL A 505 -3.57 11.36 -21.26
N VAL A 506 -2.83 11.57 -22.36
CA VAL A 506 -2.44 12.93 -22.83
C VAL A 506 -3.64 13.82 -23.09
N LYS A 507 -4.75 13.27 -23.57
CA LYS A 507 -5.97 14.04 -23.89
C LYS A 507 -6.80 14.37 -22.66
N ASN A 508 -6.81 13.53 -21.62
CA ASN A 508 -7.83 13.58 -20.58
C ASN A 508 -7.28 13.79 -19.15
N ALA A 509 -5.99 13.55 -18.93
CA ALA A 509 -5.37 13.69 -17.63
C ALA A 509 -4.63 15.03 -17.45
N ASP A 510 -4.43 15.43 -16.21
CA ASP A 510 -3.52 16.51 -15.81
C ASP A 510 -2.13 15.95 -15.48
N ILE A 511 -2.07 14.68 -15.02
CA ILE A 511 -0.87 14.01 -14.52
C ILE A 511 -0.82 12.59 -15.07
N VAL A 512 0.35 12.14 -15.52
CA VAL A 512 0.67 10.73 -15.75
C VAL A 512 1.58 10.24 -14.64
N SER A 513 1.22 9.11 -13.99
CA SER A 513 2.10 8.44 -13.03
C SER A 513 2.76 7.24 -13.72
N TYR A 514 4.09 7.18 -13.65
CA TYR A 514 4.91 6.20 -14.34
C TYR A 514 5.37 5.11 -13.39
N SER A 515 4.84 3.90 -13.59
CA SER A 515 5.12 2.74 -12.72
C SER A 515 6.42 2.04 -13.07
N PHE A 516 7.08 1.48 -12.08
CA PHE A 516 8.29 0.66 -12.18
C PHE A 516 9.46 1.34 -12.90
N VAL A 517 9.58 2.67 -12.78
CA VAL A 517 10.73 3.41 -13.30
C VAL A 517 12.00 3.01 -12.55
N ARG A 518 13.11 2.78 -13.29
CA ARG A 518 14.39 2.31 -12.73
C ARG A 518 15.57 3.15 -13.13
N THR A 519 15.58 3.63 -14.37
CA THR A 519 16.73 4.31 -14.96
C THR A 519 16.35 5.67 -15.58
N GLU A 520 17.38 6.51 -15.80
CA GLU A 520 17.23 7.76 -16.54
C GLU A 520 16.64 7.53 -17.93
N ALA A 521 17.04 6.44 -18.61
CA ALA A 521 16.55 6.10 -19.94
C ALA A 521 15.02 5.89 -19.95
N ASP A 522 14.45 5.28 -18.91
CA ASP A 522 12.99 5.12 -18.77
C ASP A 522 12.29 6.47 -18.77
N VAL A 523 12.81 7.44 -18.01
CA VAL A 523 12.23 8.79 -17.92
C VAL A 523 12.30 9.50 -19.27
N LEU A 524 13.44 9.43 -19.95
CA LEU A 524 13.64 10.04 -21.28
C LEU A 524 12.73 9.42 -22.33
N ASP A 525 12.53 8.11 -22.29
CA ASP A 525 11.62 7.41 -23.19
C ASP A 525 10.17 7.89 -23.01
N LEU A 526 9.66 7.94 -21.79
CA LEU A 526 8.33 8.51 -21.52
C LEU A 526 8.22 9.95 -22.03
N GLN A 527 9.21 10.82 -21.71
CA GLN A 527 9.21 12.21 -22.14
C GLN A 527 9.18 12.33 -23.68
N SER A 528 9.90 11.47 -24.39
CA SER A 528 9.90 11.40 -25.86
C SER A 528 8.52 11.04 -26.41
N HIS A 529 7.87 10.02 -25.85
CA HIS A 529 6.51 9.62 -26.24
C HIS A 529 5.48 10.71 -25.96
N LEU A 530 5.54 11.35 -24.79
CA LEU A 530 4.67 12.49 -24.47
C LEU A 530 4.88 13.66 -25.43
N ALA A 531 6.12 13.96 -25.80
CA ALA A 531 6.42 15.03 -26.75
C ALA A 531 5.81 14.75 -28.12
N LYS A 532 5.93 13.51 -28.64
CA LYS A 532 5.33 13.07 -29.91
C LYS A 532 3.80 13.18 -29.92
N LEU A 533 3.16 12.95 -28.77
CA LEU A 533 1.70 13.04 -28.61
C LEU A 533 1.20 14.45 -28.26
N GLY A 534 2.08 15.45 -28.21
CA GLY A 534 1.71 16.81 -27.82
C GLY A 534 1.50 17.02 -26.31
N GLY A 535 1.86 16.05 -25.48
CA GLY A 535 1.65 16.01 -24.04
C GLY A 535 2.73 16.72 -23.20
N LYS A 536 3.50 17.66 -23.75
CA LYS A 536 4.60 18.37 -23.03
C LYS A 536 4.17 19.13 -21.77
N LYS A 537 2.88 19.42 -21.64
CA LYS A 537 2.31 20.15 -20.48
C LYS A 537 1.84 19.21 -19.36
N LEU A 538 1.75 17.90 -19.64
CA LEU A 538 1.29 16.91 -18.68
C LEU A 538 2.29 16.81 -17.52
N GLY A 539 1.77 16.78 -16.29
CA GLY A 539 2.59 16.50 -15.11
C GLY A 539 3.06 15.04 -15.11
N ILE A 540 4.28 14.80 -14.63
CA ILE A 540 4.85 13.45 -14.54
C ILE A 540 5.16 13.13 -13.09
N ILE A 541 4.59 12.05 -12.56
CA ILE A 541 4.94 11.48 -11.27
C ILE A 541 5.67 10.14 -11.50
N LEU A 542 6.92 10.04 -11.04
CA LEU A 542 7.63 8.76 -11.05
C LEU A 542 7.28 7.98 -9.79
N LYS A 543 6.94 6.72 -9.96
CA LYS A 543 6.63 5.82 -8.83
C LYS A 543 7.87 5.01 -8.47
N ILE A 544 8.39 5.24 -7.28
CA ILE A 544 9.53 4.49 -6.74
C ILE A 544 8.98 3.22 -6.11
N GLU A 545 9.10 2.11 -6.82
CA GLU A 545 8.53 0.80 -6.51
C GLU A 545 9.59 -0.29 -6.35
N THR A 546 10.81 -0.04 -6.88
CA THR A 546 11.91 -1.01 -6.90
C THR A 546 13.13 -0.47 -6.16
N ARG A 547 13.99 -1.38 -5.70
CA ARG A 547 15.28 -1.02 -5.11
C ARG A 547 16.14 -0.25 -6.11
N GLU A 548 16.20 -0.71 -7.37
CA GLU A 548 16.97 -0.05 -8.43
C GLU A 548 16.49 1.40 -8.67
N GLY A 549 15.17 1.63 -8.69
CA GLY A 549 14.60 2.98 -8.81
C GLY A 549 14.95 3.89 -7.62
N PHE A 550 15.02 3.33 -6.41
CA PHE A 550 15.48 4.07 -5.24
C PHE A 550 16.98 4.40 -5.33
N ASP A 551 17.83 3.43 -5.66
CA ASP A 551 19.28 3.62 -5.78
C ASP A 551 19.64 4.67 -6.87
N HIS A 552 18.83 4.79 -7.91
CA HIS A 552 19.01 5.76 -8.99
C HIS A 552 18.22 7.08 -8.82
N LEU A 553 17.51 7.28 -7.70
CA LEU A 553 16.62 8.43 -7.49
C LEU A 553 17.23 9.80 -7.85
N PRO A 554 18.49 10.14 -7.49
CA PRO A 554 19.07 11.42 -7.88
C PRO A 554 19.15 11.63 -9.41
N ARG A 555 19.50 10.59 -10.16
CA ARG A 555 19.57 10.65 -11.63
C ARG A 555 18.19 10.74 -12.26
N LEU A 556 17.22 9.99 -11.71
CA LEU A 556 15.81 10.06 -12.11
C LEU A 556 15.25 11.47 -11.94
N LEU A 557 15.55 12.13 -10.82
CA LEU A 557 15.13 13.52 -10.55
C LEU A 557 15.72 14.49 -11.57
N LEU A 558 17.03 14.41 -11.86
CA LEU A 558 17.68 15.28 -12.84
C LEU A 558 17.10 15.09 -14.27
N ALA A 559 16.84 13.83 -14.67
CA ALA A 559 16.16 13.55 -15.94
C ALA A 559 14.73 14.09 -15.95
N LEU A 560 13.99 13.92 -14.85
CA LEU A 560 12.62 14.38 -14.71
C LEU A 560 12.51 15.91 -14.80
N MET A 561 13.50 16.66 -14.28
CA MET A 561 13.57 18.13 -14.33
C MET A 561 13.64 18.72 -15.74
N ARG A 562 13.69 17.90 -16.80
CA ARG A 562 13.45 18.33 -18.18
C ARG A 562 11.98 18.63 -18.47
N SER A 563 11.07 18.18 -17.60
CA SER A 563 9.63 18.46 -17.66
C SER A 563 9.25 19.59 -16.69
N ARG A 564 8.12 20.27 -16.97
CA ARG A 564 7.71 21.44 -16.19
C ARG A 564 7.08 21.08 -14.83
N ALA A 565 6.15 20.14 -14.84
CA ALA A 565 5.40 19.70 -13.66
C ALA A 565 5.83 18.27 -13.31
N ILE A 566 6.45 18.10 -12.15
CA ILE A 566 7.13 16.86 -11.79
C ILE A 566 6.86 16.47 -10.35
N GLY A 567 6.89 15.19 -10.04
CA GLY A 567 6.71 14.65 -8.70
C GLY A 567 7.23 13.22 -8.55
N ILE A 568 7.35 12.79 -7.30
CA ILE A 568 7.73 11.43 -6.93
C ILE A 568 6.59 10.80 -6.12
N MET A 569 6.31 9.51 -6.32
CA MET A 569 5.40 8.73 -5.48
C MET A 569 6.18 7.63 -4.77
N ILE A 570 6.11 7.60 -3.45
CA ILE A 570 6.63 6.50 -2.64
C ILE A 570 5.58 5.38 -2.67
N ALA A 571 5.78 4.40 -3.56
CA ALA A 571 4.83 3.30 -3.75
C ALA A 571 5.15 2.14 -2.80
N ARG A 572 4.85 2.33 -1.53
CA ARG A 572 5.30 1.51 -0.38
C ARG A 572 4.93 0.04 -0.46
N GLY A 573 3.89 -0.33 -1.21
CA GLY A 573 3.47 -1.72 -1.37
C GLY A 573 4.57 -2.60 -1.97
N ASP A 574 5.00 -2.28 -3.19
CA ASP A 574 6.08 -2.99 -3.87
C ASP A 574 7.45 -2.64 -3.27
N LEU A 575 7.70 -1.37 -2.93
CA LEU A 575 8.97 -0.90 -2.40
C LEU A 575 9.36 -1.59 -1.07
N ALA A 576 8.39 -1.91 -0.21
CA ALA A 576 8.63 -2.63 1.05
C ALA A 576 9.15 -4.05 0.82
N VAL A 577 8.68 -4.70 -0.25
CA VAL A 577 9.13 -6.06 -0.62
C VAL A 577 10.51 -6.00 -1.28
N GLU A 578 10.75 -5.00 -2.09
CA GLU A 578 12.00 -4.79 -2.84
C GLU A 578 13.18 -4.40 -1.94
N CYS A 579 12.96 -3.48 -0.99
CA CYS A 579 14.02 -3.01 -0.07
C CYS A 579 14.08 -3.79 1.25
N GLY A 580 13.08 -4.62 1.53
CA GLY A 580 12.88 -5.27 2.83
C GLY A 580 12.13 -4.38 3.82
N TYR A 581 11.22 -5.00 4.59
CA TYR A 581 10.34 -4.27 5.52
C TYR A 581 11.12 -3.48 6.58
N GLN A 582 12.28 -3.98 7.02
CA GLN A 582 13.14 -3.34 8.02
C GLN A 582 13.70 -2.01 7.54
N ARG A 583 14.00 -1.91 6.23
CA ARG A 583 14.58 -0.72 5.63
C ARG A 583 13.55 0.29 5.13
N LEU A 584 12.27 -0.09 5.06
CA LEU A 584 11.24 0.75 4.47
C LEU A 584 11.18 2.15 5.09
N ALA A 585 11.29 2.26 6.41
CA ALA A 585 11.25 3.55 7.09
C ALA A 585 12.45 4.45 6.70
N GLU A 586 13.66 3.87 6.67
CA GLU A 586 14.88 4.54 6.21
C GLU A 586 14.74 5.04 4.77
N VAL A 587 14.31 4.17 3.87
CA VAL A 587 14.13 4.48 2.44
C VAL A 587 13.12 5.61 2.23
N GLN A 588 12.01 5.62 2.97
CA GLN A 588 11.02 6.70 2.93
C GLN A 588 11.62 8.04 3.35
N GLU A 589 12.42 8.05 4.42
CA GLU A 589 13.12 9.25 4.89
C GLU A 589 14.08 9.80 3.83
N GLU A 590 14.90 8.94 3.24
CA GLU A 590 15.88 9.37 2.23
C GLU A 590 15.18 9.92 0.97
N ILE A 591 14.08 9.32 0.52
CA ILE A 591 13.30 9.85 -0.59
C ILE A 591 12.75 11.24 -0.25
N LEU A 592 12.18 11.44 0.95
CA LEU A 592 11.66 12.75 1.38
C LEU A 592 12.77 13.81 1.38
N TRP A 593 13.94 13.50 1.93
CA TRP A 593 15.05 14.46 2.02
C TRP A 593 15.63 14.83 0.65
N VAL A 594 15.85 13.83 -0.20
CA VAL A 594 16.37 14.05 -1.56
C VAL A 594 15.37 14.86 -2.41
N CYS A 595 14.07 14.59 -2.27
CA CYS A 595 13.03 15.35 -2.97
C CYS A 595 12.87 16.77 -2.42
N GLU A 596 13.03 16.98 -1.11
CA GLU A 596 13.05 18.31 -0.50
C GLU A 596 14.22 19.13 -1.04
N ALA A 597 15.42 18.54 -1.10
CA ALA A 597 16.60 19.20 -1.70
C ALA A 597 16.45 19.50 -3.20
N ALA A 598 15.66 18.69 -3.91
CA ALA A 598 15.31 18.88 -5.30
C ALA A 598 14.09 19.80 -5.51
N HIS A 599 13.41 20.25 -4.46
CA HIS A 599 12.14 20.99 -4.47
C HIS A 599 11.07 20.28 -5.35
N VAL A 600 11.00 18.94 -5.24
CA VAL A 600 10.06 18.08 -5.97
C VAL A 600 9.03 17.53 -5.01
N PRO A 601 7.73 17.74 -5.28
CA PRO A 601 6.65 17.24 -4.44
C PRO A 601 6.62 15.71 -4.40
N VAL A 602 6.28 15.18 -3.22
CA VAL A 602 6.17 13.75 -2.95
C VAL A 602 4.72 13.36 -2.68
N VAL A 603 4.31 12.21 -3.21
CA VAL A 603 3.05 11.54 -2.90
C VAL A 603 3.32 10.37 -1.97
N TRP A 604 2.80 10.42 -0.75
CA TRP A 604 2.83 9.35 0.23
C TRP A 604 1.74 8.34 -0.10
N ALA A 605 2.10 7.18 -0.64
CA ALA A 605 1.14 6.28 -1.26
C ALA A 605 1.11 4.89 -0.64
N THR A 606 0.03 4.18 -0.93
CA THR A 606 -0.32 2.80 -0.54
C THR A 606 -0.56 2.58 0.96
N GLN A 607 -1.58 1.79 1.28
CA GLN A 607 -1.92 1.32 2.64
C GLN A 607 -2.23 2.41 3.69
N VAL A 608 -2.44 3.67 3.28
CA VAL A 608 -2.87 4.74 4.19
C VAL A 608 -4.34 4.56 4.53
N LEU A 609 -4.68 4.44 5.81
CA LEU A 609 -6.04 4.24 6.33
C LEU A 609 -6.82 3.15 5.58
N GLU A 610 -6.15 2.06 5.19
CA GLU A 610 -6.72 1.04 4.32
C GLU A 610 -7.82 0.22 5.02
N SER A 611 -7.64 -0.12 6.31
CA SER A 611 -8.69 -0.77 7.10
C SER A 611 -9.89 0.15 7.29
N LEU A 612 -9.67 1.44 7.48
CA LEU A 612 -10.76 2.41 7.51
C LEU A 612 -11.51 2.45 6.18
N ALA A 613 -10.79 2.56 5.07
CA ALA A 613 -11.42 2.64 3.74
C ALA A 613 -12.21 1.37 3.39
N LYS A 614 -11.73 0.19 3.78
CA LYS A 614 -12.36 -1.11 3.48
C LYS A 614 -13.44 -1.52 4.49
N ASN A 615 -13.17 -1.33 5.79
CA ASN A 615 -13.95 -1.91 6.89
C ASN A 615 -14.67 -0.86 7.78
N GLY A 616 -14.36 0.42 7.61
CA GLY A 616 -14.99 1.53 8.36
C GLY A 616 -14.35 1.84 9.71
N ILE A 617 -13.29 1.10 10.11
CA ILE A 617 -12.60 1.30 11.40
C ILE A 617 -11.09 1.33 11.13
N PRO A 618 -10.37 2.41 11.54
CA PRO A 618 -8.92 2.49 11.40
C PRO A 618 -8.21 1.70 12.49
N SER A 619 -7.02 1.20 12.19
CA SER A 619 -6.07 0.76 13.22
C SER A 619 -5.26 1.95 13.75
N ARG A 620 -4.66 1.80 14.94
CA ARG A 620 -3.79 2.85 15.51
C ARG A 620 -2.55 3.11 14.65
N SER A 621 -1.96 2.06 14.07
CA SER A 621 -0.81 2.16 13.17
C SER A 621 -1.13 2.95 11.89
N GLU A 622 -2.33 2.76 11.31
CA GLU A 622 -2.77 3.52 10.14
C GLU A 622 -2.96 5.01 10.44
N VAL A 623 -3.44 5.36 11.63
CA VAL A 623 -3.55 6.78 12.05
C VAL A 623 -2.17 7.40 12.21
N THR A 624 -1.20 6.69 12.79
CA THR A 624 0.19 7.15 12.90
C THR A 624 0.83 7.31 11.52
N ASP A 625 0.61 6.35 10.61
CA ASP A 625 1.10 6.42 9.23
C ASP A 625 0.50 7.59 8.45
N ALA A 626 -0.80 7.86 8.62
CA ALA A 626 -1.46 9.02 8.04
C ALA A 626 -0.86 10.35 8.55
N ALA A 627 -0.53 10.42 9.84
CA ALA A 627 0.13 11.57 10.44
C ALA A 627 1.58 11.75 9.89
N MET A 628 2.31 10.66 9.63
CA MET A 628 3.63 10.72 8.97
C MET A 628 3.53 11.22 7.54
N GLY A 629 2.41 10.95 6.86
CA GLY A 629 2.14 11.41 5.50
C GLY A 629 2.02 12.94 5.36
N GLU A 630 1.84 13.67 6.47
CA GLU A 630 1.86 15.15 6.51
C GLU A 630 3.20 15.72 6.03
N ARG A 631 4.27 14.96 6.10
CA ARG A 631 5.62 15.35 5.64
C ARG A 631 5.78 15.33 4.11
N ALA A 632 4.81 14.78 3.39
CA ALA A 632 4.73 14.80 1.94
C ALA A 632 3.74 15.90 1.46
N GLU A 633 3.77 16.23 0.18
CA GLU A 633 2.87 17.24 -0.40
C GLU A 633 1.50 16.66 -0.76
N CYS A 634 1.39 15.33 -0.83
CA CYS A 634 0.14 14.63 -1.12
C CYS A 634 0.10 13.27 -0.42
N VAL A 635 -1.08 12.89 0.07
CA VAL A 635 -1.34 11.55 0.62
C VAL A 635 -2.38 10.84 -0.23
N MET A 636 -2.09 9.58 -0.61
CA MET A 636 -2.97 8.79 -1.46
C MET A 636 -3.78 7.77 -0.66
N LEU A 637 -5.10 7.77 -0.87
CA LEU A 637 -6.03 6.76 -0.40
C LEU A 637 -6.38 5.74 -1.49
N ASN A 638 -6.48 4.48 -1.11
CA ASN A 638 -7.01 3.43 -1.95
C ASN A 638 -8.54 3.39 -1.95
N LYS A 639 -9.12 2.71 -2.97
CA LYS A 639 -10.57 2.46 -3.06
C LYS A 639 -11.07 1.55 -1.94
N GLY A 640 -12.29 1.80 -1.45
CA GLY A 640 -12.95 1.00 -0.43
C GLY A 640 -14.38 1.49 -0.18
N ARG A 641 -15.20 0.69 0.50
CA ARG A 641 -16.60 1.02 0.79
C ARG A 641 -16.78 2.30 1.61
N TYR A 642 -15.78 2.64 2.44
CA TYR A 642 -15.82 3.79 3.35
C TYR A 642 -14.81 4.88 2.95
N THR A 643 -14.44 4.97 1.67
CA THR A 643 -13.43 5.91 1.20
C THR A 643 -13.82 7.37 1.47
N VAL A 644 -15.11 7.74 1.34
CA VAL A 644 -15.60 9.09 1.66
C VAL A 644 -15.30 9.45 3.14
N THR A 645 -15.55 8.52 4.06
CA THR A 645 -15.22 8.68 5.48
C THR A 645 -13.70 8.77 5.69
N ALA A 646 -12.92 7.97 4.95
CA ALA A 646 -11.47 8.00 5.03
C ALA A 646 -10.88 9.33 4.57
N VAL A 647 -11.41 9.94 3.50
CA VAL A 647 -11.00 11.29 3.05
C VAL A 647 -11.23 12.33 4.14
N ARG A 648 -12.42 12.34 4.77
CA ARG A 648 -12.75 13.27 5.85
C ARG A 648 -11.82 13.12 7.05
N ILE A 649 -11.59 11.88 7.51
CA ILE A 649 -10.71 11.60 8.67
C ILE A 649 -9.25 11.94 8.33
N LEU A 650 -8.78 11.62 7.13
CA LEU A 650 -7.44 12.00 6.69
C LEU A 650 -7.28 13.53 6.67
N SER A 651 -8.26 14.25 6.14
CA SER A 651 -8.23 15.72 6.13
C SER A 651 -8.11 16.30 7.55
N ASP A 652 -8.87 15.78 8.51
CA ASP A 652 -8.80 16.20 9.92
C ASP A 652 -7.43 15.87 10.56
N ILE A 653 -6.86 14.69 10.26
CA ILE A 653 -5.51 14.33 10.75
C ILE A 653 -4.46 15.29 10.21
N LEU A 654 -4.45 15.54 8.90
CA LEU A 654 -3.48 16.43 8.25
C LEU A 654 -3.58 17.86 8.74
N GLU A 655 -4.80 18.41 8.88
CA GLU A 655 -5.05 19.73 9.46
C GLU A 655 -4.52 19.86 10.90
N ARG A 656 -4.71 18.84 11.74
CA ARG A 656 -4.22 18.82 13.12
C ARG A 656 -2.71 18.70 13.21
N MET A 657 -2.10 17.95 12.29
CA MET A 657 -0.64 17.72 12.29
C MET A 657 0.16 18.90 11.75
N GLN A 658 -0.39 19.66 10.80
CA GLN A 658 0.26 20.79 10.15
C GLN A 658 0.94 21.80 11.12
N PRO A 659 0.33 22.23 12.26
CA PRO A 659 0.99 23.17 13.16
C PRO A 659 2.09 22.53 14.03
N HIS A 660 2.32 21.22 13.94
CA HIS A 660 3.35 20.51 14.70
C HIS A 660 4.65 20.33 13.94
N HIS A 661 4.60 20.23 12.62
CA HIS A 661 5.75 19.92 11.79
C HIS A 661 5.76 20.78 10.53
N GLU A 662 6.93 21.13 10.08
CA GLU A 662 7.23 21.56 8.74
C GLU A 662 8.27 20.59 8.18
N LYS A 663 7.84 19.70 7.31
CA LYS A 663 8.65 18.57 6.83
C LYS A 663 9.17 17.73 8.00
N LYS A 664 10.48 17.56 8.14
CA LYS A 664 11.09 16.85 9.27
C LYS A 664 11.28 17.73 10.52
N ASN A 665 11.01 19.03 10.43
CA ASN A 665 11.30 19.99 11.48
C ASN A 665 10.13 20.16 12.43
N SER A 666 10.34 19.95 13.73
CA SER A 666 9.35 20.24 14.75
C SER A 666 9.18 21.74 14.93
N LEU A 667 7.93 22.21 14.92
CA LEU A 667 7.58 23.60 15.23
C LEU A 667 7.24 23.74 16.71
N LEU A 668 7.78 24.77 17.37
CA LEU A 668 7.55 25.05 18.79
C LEU A 668 6.23 25.81 18.98
N ARG A 669 5.10 25.19 18.67
CA ARG A 669 3.79 25.79 18.96
C ARG A 669 3.50 25.77 20.46
N LYS A 670 2.56 26.63 20.92
CA LYS A 670 2.05 26.61 22.29
C LYS A 670 1.52 25.20 22.63
N LEU A 671 2.05 24.60 23.69
CA LEU A 671 1.59 23.30 24.17
C LEU A 671 0.37 23.49 25.08
N HIS A 672 -0.67 22.69 24.86
CA HIS A 672 -1.85 22.68 25.73
C HIS A 672 -1.46 22.35 27.17
N LEU A 673 -0.57 21.37 27.36
CA LEU A 673 -0.08 20.95 28.67
C LEU A 673 0.68 22.05 29.42
N ALA A 674 1.36 22.96 28.71
CA ALA A 674 2.09 24.08 29.32
C ALA A 674 1.14 25.21 29.83
N VAL A 675 -0.13 25.19 29.46
CA VAL A 675 -1.12 26.17 29.90
C VAL A 675 -1.82 25.72 31.18
N VAL A 676 -1.77 24.43 31.47
CA VAL A 676 -2.39 23.81 32.65
C VAL A 676 -1.38 23.78 33.82
N PHE A 677 -0.09 24.08 33.57
CA PHE A 677 0.97 24.20 34.55
C PHE A 677 1.07 25.64 35.07
#